data_39eb8593135879349e7c8a7b89186311
#
_entry.id   39eb8593135879349e7c8a7b89186311
#
_cell.length_a   1.000
_cell.length_b   1.000
_cell.length_c   1.000
_cell.angle_alpha   90.00
_cell.angle_beta   90.00
_cell.angle_gamma   90.00
#
_symmetry.space_group_name_H-M   'P 1'
#
loop_
_entity.id
_entity.type
_entity.pdbx_description
1 polymer ?
#
loop_
_entity_poly.entity_id
_entity_poly.type
_entity_poly.pdbx_seq_one_letter_code
_entity_poly.pdbx_strand_id
1 'polypeptide(L)'
;DPSAFPEQLDFVEPWQPKRLYFNTSTWWIKDLEEQAKNSDDFVTVNVGEYNDLLGESYAQIAARSRSEHKSQGFGSDYPMGNQTEYMKYVMGDKVKKGEGLLYGIETSWESTATPEVGTILAQTIKNFDFSNPSASIEGVVEALNVLSSASGDPLIKRKKEELEELVLKLAGVEMIASTKEFLVVPGSQISAEIKINMTSSAQVKLTAVSGFGFEDKPEKTLTTNDFYYSEAAITVADDMKLSNPYWLNAPYENLYSVEGYTDLGKPENDPSFYFDVSFDISGYQFTSKLELVNKEVDQAKAVLYSPVYVVPEITAGFDEKTIVASKGQSKKISVKAQSHSGALKGTLKPTAPKGWKCVPSEINLDFTAKGETKLLSFEISPDVNPSQGEIGLVFEKSDGSEINLQNLRLIEYDHIPTQIELSPSKVKIVPVDLAFGGVAKIGYIEGPGDEVAKYLKGVGYEVEIITEDALVSGDFDSYDAIVTGIRAFNRREDLDFAADALNQYVENGGTWLVQYNTSRRLKSEKMGPYPFKLSRERVTEETASPTFLAPEHPVLHFPNEITMEDFDGWVQERGLYFANEWDNNFTPIIGWSDPEEPSRNGGLIVAPHGEGYFIYSGISFFRELPGGVPGAYRLLANILALSNSKNGRRE
;
A
#
# COMPACT_ATOMS: atom_id res chain seq x y z
N ASP A 1 29.01 6.97 4.62
CA ASP A 1 29.63 8.30 4.43
C ASP A 1 29.18 9.25 5.53
N PRO A 2 30.06 9.61 6.48
CA PRO A 2 29.71 10.48 7.60
C PRO A 2 29.22 11.88 7.17
N SER A 3 29.55 12.31 5.97
CA SER A 3 29.17 13.64 5.47
C SER A 3 27.78 13.67 4.82
N ALA A 4 27.24 12.51 4.43
CA ALA A 4 25.95 12.43 3.77
C ALA A 4 24.77 12.59 4.73
N PHE A 5 24.90 12.01 5.94
CA PHE A 5 23.85 12.01 6.96
C PHE A 5 24.45 12.23 8.35
N PRO A 6 25.04 13.42 8.63
CA PRO A 6 25.76 13.67 9.86
C PRO A 6 24.92 13.55 11.13
N GLU A 7 23.62 13.81 11.05
CA GLU A 7 22.65 13.69 12.15
C GLU A 7 22.46 12.24 12.63
N GLN A 8 22.77 11.26 11.80
CA GLN A 8 22.66 9.85 12.17
C GLN A 8 23.84 9.39 13.06
N LEU A 9 24.94 10.13 13.08
CA LEU A 9 26.12 9.79 13.87
C LEU A 9 25.91 9.91 15.40
N ASP A 10 24.81 10.53 15.82
CA ASP A 10 24.37 10.53 17.22
C ASP A 10 23.85 9.14 17.65
N PHE A 11 23.50 8.26 16.71
CA PHE A 11 22.87 6.96 16.94
C PHE A 11 23.68 5.77 16.43
N VAL A 12 24.51 5.97 15.40
CA VAL A 12 25.27 4.92 14.73
C VAL A 12 26.67 5.37 14.40
N GLU A 13 27.59 4.42 14.31
CA GLU A 13 28.96 4.68 13.83
C GLU A 13 29.08 4.36 12.33
N PRO A 14 30.01 5.04 11.61
CA PRO A 14 30.29 4.71 10.23
C PRO A 14 30.76 3.27 10.08
N TRP A 15 30.19 2.56 9.14
CA TRP A 15 30.58 1.19 8.80
C TRP A 15 30.98 1.10 7.33
N GLN A 16 32.09 0.40 7.03
CA GLN A 16 32.60 0.21 5.68
C GLN A 16 32.41 -1.24 5.24
N PRO A 17 31.60 -1.52 4.19
CA PRO A 17 31.54 -2.85 3.58
C PRO A 17 32.92 -3.26 3.05
N LYS A 18 33.33 -4.50 3.28
CA LYS A 18 34.60 -5.01 2.77
C LYS A 18 34.60 -5.24 1.27
N ARG A 19 33.43 -5.63 0.71
CA ARG A 19 33.27 -5.92 -0.73
C ARG A 19 31.86 -5.69 -1.21
N LEU A 20 31.77 -5.41 -2.51
CA LEU A 20 30.51 -5.26 -3.23
C LEU A 20 30.53 -6.21 -4.44
N TYR A 21 29.49 -7.02 -4.54
CA TYR A 21 29.21 -7.89 -5.68
C TYR A 21 27.83 -7.58 -6.23
N PHE A 22 27.67 -7.65 -7.55
CA PHE A 22 26.40 -7.52 -8.24
C PHE A 22 25.85 -8.91 -8.59
N ASN A 23 24.68 -9.27 -8.06
CA ASN A 23 23.99 -10.49 -8.49
C ASN A 23 23.50 -10.28 -9.93
N THR A 24 24.08 -11.01 -10.85
CA THR A 24 23.79 -10.91 -12.28
C THR A 24 23.18 -12.19 -12.84
N SER A 25 22.59 -12.10 -14.02
CA SER A 25 21.94 -13.22 -14.67
C SER A 25 22.17 -13.22 -16.18
N THR A 26 21.80 -14.32 -16.84
CA THR A 26 21.82 -14.42 -18.31
C THR A 26 20.89 -13.43 -19.01
N TRP A 27 20.01 -12.78 -18.29
CA TRP A 27 19.20 -11.66 -18.79
C TRP A 27 20.07 -10.44 -19.18
N TRP A 28 21.15 -10.22 -18.44
CA TRP A 28 22.04 -9.08 -18.63
C TRP A 28 23.29 -9.45 -19.41
N ILE A 29 23.80 -10.69 -19.20
CA ILE A 29 25.04 -11.17 -19.81
C ILE A 29 24.75 -12.50 -20.50
N LYS A 30 24.77 -12.51 -21.85
CA LYS A 30 24.38 -13.70 -22.64
C LYS A 30 25.28 -14.92 -22.39
N ASP A 31 26.62 -14.69 -22.30
CA ASP A 31 27.62 -15.76 -22.13
C ASP A 31 28.12 -15.87 -20.69
N LEU A 32 27.20 -15.62 -19.71
CA LEU A 32 27.52 -15.49 -18.28
C LEU A 32 28.23 -16.73 -17.73
N GLU A 33 27.76 -17.91 -18.05
CA GLU A 33 28.35 -19.16 -17.57
C GLU A 33 29.80 -19.34 -18.06
N GLU A 34 30.09 -19.02 -19.32
CA GLU A 34 31.42 -19.07 -19.88
C GLU A 34 32.33 -17.99 -19.28
N GLN A 35 31.83 -16.77 -19.13
CA GLN A 35 32.57 -15.69 -18.48
C GLN A 35 32.92 -16.05 -17.02
N ALA A 36 31.98 -16.62 -16.27
CA ALA A 36 32.21 -17.01 -14.88
C ALA A 36 33.21 -18.15 -14.75
N LYS A 37 33.27 -19.07 -15.73
CA LYS A 37 34.30 -20.13 -15.76
C LYS A 37 35.69 -19.59 -16.02
N ASN A 38 35.82 -18.54 -16.82
CA ASN A 38 37.10 -18.03 -17.32
C ASN A 38 37.60 -16.77 -16.61
N SER A 39 36.85 -16.17 -15.68
CA SER A 39 37.23 -14.97 -14.96
C SER A 39 37.10 -15.15 -13.45
N ASP A 40 38.04 -14.54 -12.71
CA ASP A 40 38.01 -14.45 -11.25
C ASP A 40 37.06 -13.32 -10.76
N ASP A 41 36.36 -12.63 -11.67
CA ASP A 41 35.41 -11.57 -11.31
C ASP A 41 34.05 -12.13 -10.82
N PHE A 42 33.88 -13.44 -10.88
CA PHE A 42 32.61 -14.07 -10.50
C PHE A 42 32.80 -15.05 -9.35
N VAL A 43 31.89 -14.95 -8.39
CA VAL A 43 31.64 -16.00 -7.38
C VAL A 43 30.29 -16.65 -7.71
N THR A 44 30.26 -17.97 -7.74
CA THR A 44 29.03 -18.73 -7.99
C THR A 44 28.52 -19.36 -6.71
N VAL A 45 27.19 -19.34 -6.54
CA VAL A 45 26.51 -19.95 -5.39
C VAL A 45 25.41 -20.87 -5.91
N ASN A 46 25.41 -22.13 -5.47
CA ASN A 46 24.31 -23.05 -5.79
C ASN A 46 23.16 -22.86 -4.78
N VAL A 47 22.06 -22.23 -5.21
CA VAL A 47 20.89 -21.98 -4.36
C VAL A 47 19.81 -23.06 -4.50
N GLY A 48 20.00 -24.01 -5.43
CA GLY A 48 19.10 -25.15 -5.61
C GLY A 48 19.45 -26.36 -4.77
N GLU A 49 20.58 -26.32 -4.04
CA GLU A 49 21.01 -27.40 -3.17
C GLU A 49 20.08 -27.55 -1.97
N TYR A 50 19.77 -28.78 -1.62
CA TYR A 50 18.96 -29.12 -0.46
C TYR A 50 19.74 -28.83 0.83
N ASN A 51 19.10 -28.11 1.75
CA ASN A 51 19.66 -27.83 3.08
C ASN A 51 19.00 -28.76 4.11
N ASP A 52 19.78 -29.68 4.66
CA ASP A 52 19.30 -30.70 5.59
C ASP A 52 18.67 -30.11 6.88
N LEU A 53 19.17 -28.94 7.33
CA LEU A 53 18.65 -28.28 8.53
C LEU A 53 17.30 -27.58 8.28
N LEU A 54 17.10 -27.05 7.08
CA LEU A 54 15.87 -26.34 6.70
C LEU A 54 14.82 -27.29 6.11
N GLY A 55 15.23 -28.47 5.61
CA GLY A 55 14.36 -29.41 4.94
C GLY A 55 13.93 -28.98 3.52
N GLU A 56 14.58 -27.97 2.95
CA GLU A 56 14.26 -27.41 1.64
C GLU A 56 15.47 -26.69 1.03
N SER A 57 15.42 -26.34 -0.25
CA SER A 57 16.46 -25.55 -0.91
C SER A 57 16.21 -24.04 -0.74
N TYR A 58 17.27 -23.24 -0.89
CA TYR A 58 17.13 -21.77 -0.89
C TYR A 58 16.27 -21.27 -2.06
N ALA A 59 16.26 -21.97 -3.21
CA ALA A 59 15.37 -21.68 -4.33
C ALA A 59 13.88 -21.84 -3.95
N GLN A 60 13.54 -22.86 -3.13
CA GLN A 60 12.19 -23.05 -2.60
C GLN A 60 11.80 -21.91 -1.65
N ILE A 61 12.69 -21.54 -0.74
CA ILE A 61 12.47 -20.42 0.18
C ILE A 61 12.24 -19.13 -0.59
N ALA A 62 13.09 -18.85 -1.59
CA ALA A 62 12.99 -17.65 -2.42
C ALA A 62 11.67 -17.59 -3.21
N ALA A 63 11.23 -18.73 -3.80
CA ALA A 63 9.97 -18.81 -4.53
C ALA A 63 8.76 -18.58 -3.60
N ARG A 64 8.77 -19.14 -2.39
CA ARG A 64 7.73 -18.91 -1.38
C ARG A 64 7.70 -17.45 -0.96
N SER A 65 8.84 -16.85 -0.64
CA SER A 65 8.95 -15.43 -0.28
C SER A 65 8.46 -14.52 -1.42
N ARG A 66 8.87 -14.79 -2.66
CA ARG A 66 8.40 -14.04 -3.82
C ARG A 66 6.89 -14.15 -4.02
N SER A 67 6.31 -15.33 -3.75
CA SER A 67 4.88 -15.58 -3.90
C SER A 67 4.02 -14.80 -2.89
N GLU A 68 4.62 -14.29 -1.81
CA GLU A 68 3.93 -13.40 -0.86
C GLU A 68 3.72 -11.98 -1.41
N HIS A 69 4.35 -11.60 -2.52
CA HIS A 69 4.06 -10.34 -3.23
C HIS A 69 2.74 -10.42 -3.99
N LYS A 70 1.64 -10.66 -3.27
CA LYS A 70 0.29 -10.93 -3.81
C LYS A 70 -0.22 -9.78 -4.69
N SER A 71 -0.04 -8.53 -4.25
CA SER A 71 -0.50 -7.35 -4.98
C SER A 71 0.23 -7.12 -6.31
N GLN A 72 1.43 -7.68 -6.46
CA GLN A 72 2.26 -7.53 -7.66
C GLN A 72 2.13 -8.72 -8.63
N GLY A 73 1.43 -9.77 -8.24
CA GLY A 73 1.26 -10.97 -9.05
C GLY A 73 2.57 -11.73 -9.29
N PHE A 74 3.45 -11.79 -8.29
CA PHE A 74 4.77 -12.43 -8.38
C PHE A 74 4.77 -13.88 -7.92
N GLY A 75 3.63 -14.56 -7.89
CA GLY A 75 3.61 -15.99 -7.65
C GLY A 75 4.56 -16.73 -8.60
N SER A 76 5.43 -17.57 -8.05
CA SER A 76 6.41 -18.29 -8.83
C SER A 76 6.58 -19.73 -8.32
N ASP A 77 6.79 -20.63 -9.26
CA ASP A 77 7.32 -21.95 -8.98
C ASP A 77 8.84 -21.85 -8.80
N TYR A 78 9.43 -22.86 -8.21
CA TYR A 78 10.88 -22.95 -8.05
C TYR A 78 11.48 -23.96 -9.01
N PRO A 79 12.66 -23.68 -9.58
CA PRO A 79 13.37 -24.66 -10.39
C PRO A 79 13.92 -25.80 -9.52
N MET A 80 13.80 -27.03 -9.98
CA MET A 80 14.34 -28.19 -9.29
C MET A 80 15.82 -28.41 -9.64
N GLY A 81 16.57 -28.97 -8.69
CA GLY A 81 17.98 -29.32 -8.84
C GLY A 81 18.91 -28.11 -8.70
N ASN A 82 20.12 -28.25 -9.22
CA ASN A 82 21.14 -27.20 -9.09
C ASN A 82 20.73 -25.91 -9.79
N GLN A 83 20.80 -24.82 -9.05
CA GLN A 83 20.55 -23.46 -9.52
C GLN A 83 21.75 -22.60 -9.16
N THR A 84 22.46 -22.12 -10.16
CA THR A 84 23.66 -21.31 -9.96
C THR A 84 23.33 -19.83 -10.06
N GLU A 85 23.57 -19.10 -8.99
CA GLU A 85 23.58 -17.63 -8.96
C GLU A 85 25.00 -17.12 -9.18
N TYR A 86 25.10 -15.98 -9.86
CA TYR A 86 26.37 -15.39 -10.26
C TYR A 86 26.55 -14.02 -9.63
N MET A 87 27.58 -13.91 -8.79
CA MET A 87 27.96 -12.67 -8.11
C MET A 87 29.16 -12.07 -8.82
N LYS A 88 28.95 -10.98 -9.57
CA LYS A 88 29.99 -10.25 -10.28
C LYS A 88 30.66 -9.23 -9.34
N TYR A 89 31.98 -9.29 -9.23
CA TYR A 89 32.75 -8.32 -8.45
C TYR A 89 32.57 -6.89 -8.96
N VAL A 90 32.38 -5.97 -8.02
CA VAL A 90 32.27 -4.53 -8.31
C VAL A 90 33.41 -3.76 -7.67
N MET A 91 33.62 -3.91 -6.35
CA MET A 91 34.69 -3.19 -5.64
C MET A 91 35.00 -3.80 -4.26
N GLY A 92 36.09 -3.36 -3.65
CA GLY A 92 36.54 -3.77 -2.31
C GLY A 92 37.46 -4.99 -2.35
N ASP A 93 37.45 -5.84 -1.32
CA ASP A 93 38.29 -7.02 -1.20
C ASP A 93 37.78 -8.12 -2.13
N LYS A 94 38.52 -8.43 -3.17
CA LYS A 94 38.16 -9.48 -4.12
C LYS A 94 38.51 -10.85 -3.58
N VAL A 95 37.55 -11.77 -3.58
CA VAL A 95 37.83 -13.19 -3.26
C VAL A 95 38.40 -13.93 -4.46
N LYS A 96 39.19 -14.95 -4.23
CA LYS A 96 39.77 -15.77 -5.28
C LYS A 96 38.77 -16.85 -5.73
N LYS A 97 39.01 -17.39 -6.91
CA LYS A 97 38.22 -18.48 -7.45
C LYS A 97 38.21 -19.69 -6.51
N GLY A 98 37.01 -20.18 -6.19
CA GLY A 98 36.80 -21.26 -5.23
C GLY A 98 36.64 -20.84 -3.77
N GLU A 99 36.86 -19.55 -3.46
CA GLU A 99 36.54 -18.99 -2.16
C GLU A 99 35.07 -18.51 -2.15
N GLY A 100 34.38 -18.66 -1.02
CA GLY A 100 33.00 -18.17 -0.88
C GLY A 100 32.93 -16.65 -0.64
N LEU A 101 31.75 -16.06 -0.80
CA LEU A 101 31.51 -14.63 -0.58
C LEU A 101 31.91 -14.14 0.82
N LEU A 102 31.86 -15.02 1.81
CA LEU A 102 32.23 -14.71 3.20
C LEU A 102 33.70 -14.97 3.54
N TYR A 103 34.51 -15.40 2.55
CA TYR A 103 35.94 -15.68 2.80
C TYR A 103 36.65 -14.45 3.38
N GLY A 104 37.39 -14.65 4.49
CA GLY A 104 38.08 -13.58 5.21
C GLY A 104 37.17 -12.59 5.95
N ILE A 105 35.88 -12.89 6.04
CA ILE A 105 34.95 -12.21 6.96
C ILE A 105 34.81 -13.09 8.20
N GLU A 106 35.11 -12.51 9.36
CA GLU A 106 34.94 -13.22 10.63
C GLU A 106 33.44 -13.39 10.93
N THR A 107 33.02 -14.64 11.06
CA THR A 107 31.62 -15.02 11.36
C THR A 107 31.50 -15.86 12.63
N SER A 108 32.62 -16.06 13.36
CA SER A 108 32.66 -16.83 14.59
C SER A 108 32.65 -15.92 15.83
N TRP A 109 32.60 -16.54 16.99
CA TRP A 109 32.69 -15.86 18.28
C TRP A 109 34.14 -15.46 18.66
N GLU A 110 35.15 -15.95 17.94
CA GLU A 110 36.56 -15.79 18.30
C GLU A 110 37.03 -14.30 18.39
N SER A 111 36.45 -13.45 17.56
CA SER A 111 36.78 -12.02 17.52
C SER A 111 35.86 -11.14 18.39
N THR A 112 34.90 -11.74 19.09
CA THR A 112 34.00 -11.01 19.97
C THR A 112 34.60 -10.81 21.37
N ALA A 113 33.94 -9.97 22.19
CA ALA A 113 34.32 -9.79 23.59
C ALA A 113 34.08 -11.04 24.45
N THR A 114 33.38 -12.05 23.91
CA THR A 114 32.98 -13.27 24.64
C THR A 114 33.22 -14.53 23.80
N PRO A 115 34.48 -14.84 23.44
CA PRO A 115 34.80 -15.98 22.56
C PRO A 115 34.42 -17.34 23.15
N GLU A 116 34.38 -17.48 24.46
CA GLU A 116 33.97 -18.67 25.18
C GLU A 116 32.53 -19.09 24.87
N VAL A 117 31.65 -18.16 24.53
CA VAL A 117 30.26 -18.45 24.10
C VAL A 117 30.23 -19.41 22.91
N GLY A 118 31.12 -19.20 21.93
CA GLY A 118 31.25 -20.09 20.79
C GLY A 118 31.55 -21.54 21.17
N THR A 119 32.44 -21.74 22.14
CA THR A 119 32.80 -23.08 22.65
C THR A 119 31.63 -23.72 23.37
N ILE A 120 30.94 -22.98 24.25
CA ILE A 120 29.79 -23.45 24.99
C ILE A 120 28.66 -23.87 24.03
N LEU A 121 28.31 -23.01 23.08
CA LEU A 121 27.25 -23.31 22.10
C LEU A 121 27.62 -24.49 21.19
N ALA A 122 28.87 -24.59 20.72
CA ALA A 122 29.32 -25.73 19.93
C ALA A 122 29.20 -27.06 20.70
N GLN A 123 29.54 -27.07 22.00
CA GLN A 123 29.38 -28.25 22.84
C GLN A 123 27.90 -28.56 23.08
N THR A 124 27.05 -27.55 23.27
CA THR A 124 25.60 -27.70 23.43
C THR A 124 24.98 -28.30 22.18
N ILE A 125 25.35 -27.81 20.99
CA ILE A 125 24.90 -28.36 19.70
C ILE A 125 25.34 -29.81 19.53
N LYS A 126 26.59 -30.13 19.85
CA LYS A 126 27.12 -31.49 19.74
C LYS A 126 26.35 -32.50 20.62
N ASN A 127 25.86 -32.04 21.78
CA ASN A 127 25.13 -32.85 22.73
C ASN A 127 23.60 -32.78 22.55
N PHE A 128 23.12 -32.08 21.51
CA PHE A 128 21.68 -31.87 21.30
C PHE A 128 20.96 -33.19 21.05
N ASP A 129 19.88 -33.41 21.80
CA ASP A 129 19.00 -34.57 21.64
C ASP A 129 17.62 -34.13 21.16
N PHE A 130 17.26 -34.49 19.92
CA PHE A 130 15.94 -34.19 19.34
C PHE A 130 14.76 -34.79 20.13
N SER A 131 14.98 -35.85 20.89
CA SER A 131 13.95 -36.44 21.75
C SER A 131 13.79 -35.72 23.09
N ASN A 132 14.80 -34.94 23.50
CA ASN A 132 14.81 -34.16 24.73
C ASN A 132 15.53 -32.82 24.56
N PRO A 133 14.95 -31.87 23.78
CA PRO A 133 15.56 -30.57 23.53
C PRO A 133 15.86 -29.77 24.81
N SER A 134 15.05 -29.93 25.83
CA SER A 134 15.19 -29.22 27.11
C SER A 134 16.49 -29.54 27.88
N ALA A 135 17.15 -30.67 27.58
CA ALA A 135 18.47 -30.99 28.12
C ALA A 135 19.56 -29.98 27.70
N SER A 136 19.32 -29.19 26.65
CA SER A 136 20.25 -28.17 26.17
C SER A 136 20.15 -26.84 26.91
N ILE A 137 19.14 -26.65 27.78
CA ILE A 137 18.88 -25.38 28.50
C ILE A 137 20.11 -24.98 29.33
N GLU A 138 20.74 -25.90 30.04
CA GLU A 138 21.90 -25.58 30.91
C GLU A 138 23.05 -24.98 30.09
N GLY A 139 23.37 -25.52 28.91
CA GLY A 139 24.42 -24.98 28.06
C GLY A 139 24.07 -23.61 27.45
N VAL A 140 22.78 -23.38 27.11
CA VAL A 140 22.35 -22.06 26.64
C VAL A 140 22.36 -21.03 27.78
N VAL A 141 21.96 -21.41 28.99
CA VAL A 141 22.02 -20.55 30.18
C VAL A 141 23.47 -20.22 30.56
N GLU A 142 24.39 -21.16 30.42
CA GLU A 142 25.82 -20.90 30.61
C GLU A 142 26.32 -19.82 29.64
N ALA A 143 25.96 -19.90 28.35
CA ALA A 143 26.28 -18.90 27.34
C ALA A 143 25.66 -17.52 27.69
N LEU A 144 24.41 -17.48 28.14
CA LEU A 144 23.72 -16.27 28.57
C LEU A 144 24.39 -15.59 29.77
N ASN A 145 24.88 -16.36 30.73
CA ASN A 145 25.62 -15.82 31.88
C ASN A 145 26.93 -15.14 31.44
N VAL A 146 27.62 -15.71 30.47
CA VAL A 146 28.81 -15.09 29.86
C VAL A 146 28.44 -13.80 29.15
N LEU A 147 27.43 -13.82 28.29
CA LEU A 147 26.98 -12.63 27.54
C LEU A 147 26.51 -11.51 28.48
N SER A 148 25.93 -11.85 29.63
CA SER A 148 25.46 -10.85 30.61
C SER A 148 26.60 -10.06 31.29
N SER A 149 27.83 -10.57 31.22
CA SER A 149 29.02 -9.85 31.69
C SER A 149 29.58 -8.84 30.68
N ALA A 150 29.17 -8.93 29.41
CA ALA A 150 29.60 -8.02 28.35
C ALA A 150 28.56 -6.92 28.14
N SER A 151 29.01 -5.70 27.87
CA SER A 151 28.14 -4.54 27.66
C SER A 151 28.62 -3.70 26.48
N GLY A 152 27.67 -3.02 25.82
CA GLY A 152 27.95 -1.99 24.83
C GLY A 152 27.98 -2.43 23.37
N ASP A 153 28.02 -3.73 23.07
CA ASP A 153 27.97 -4.24 21.69
C ASP A 153 26.52 -4.60 21.29
N PRO A 154 25.94 -3.94 20.26
CA PRO A 154 24.60 -4.25 19.78
C PRO A 154 24.42 -5.71 19.32
N LEU A 155 25.47 -6.34 18.78
CA LEU A 155 25.42 -7.74 18.36
C LEU A 155 25.31 -8.67 19.57
N ILE A 156 26.06 -8.39 20.66
CA ILE A 156 25.96 -9.16 21.89
C ILE A 156 24.58 -9.03 22.51
N LYS A 157 24.01 -7.81 22.53
CA LYS A 157 22.63 -7.58 23.01
C LYS A 157 21.63 -8.43 22.21
N ARG A 158 21.69 -8.36 20.89
CA ARG A 158 20.82 -9.15 20.01
C ARG A 158 20.97 -10.65 20.23
N LYS A 159 22.21 -11.15 20.34
CA LYS A 159 22.46 -12.57 20.60
C LYS A 159 21.95 -13.03 21.97
N LYS A 160 22.00 -12.16 22.95
CA LYS A 160 21.40 -12.43 24.27
C LYS A 160 19.87 -12.58 24.14
N GLU A 161 19.19 -11.66 23.47
CA GLU A 161 17.75 -11.73 23.23
C GLU A 161 17.38 -13.02 22.46
N GLU A 162 18.12 -13.37 21.40
CA GLU A 162 17.91 -14.60 20.63
C GLU A 162 18.06 -15.88 21.49
N LEU A 163 19.03 -15.90 22.42
CA LEU A 163 19.22 -17.04 23.32
C LEU A 163 18.16 -17.11 24.43
N GLU A 164 17.68 -15.97 24.94
CA GLU A 164 16.55 -15.92 25.89
C GLU A 164 15.28 -16.50 25.26
N GLU A 165 14.97 -16.14 24.00
CA GLU A 165 13.88 -16.78 23.25
C GLU A 165 14.12 -18.28 23.03
N LEU A 166 15.35 -18.68 22.73
CA LEU A 166 15.72 -20.08 22.54
C LEU A 166 15.49 -20.89 23.81
N VAL A 167 15.84 -20.35 24.97
CA VAL A 167 15.58 -21.02 26.28
C VAL A 167 14.11 -21.29 26.46
N LEU A 168 13.22 -20.33 26.17
CA LEU A 168 11.77 -20.53 26.25
C LEU A 168 11.28 -21.62 25.29
N LYS A 169 11.80 -21.64 24.06
CA LYS A 169 11.48 -22.68 23.06
C LYS A 169 11.95 -24.08 23.51
N LEU A 170 13.19 -24.19 24.01
CA LEU A 170 13.74 -25.46 24.54
C LEU A 170 12.96 -25.94 25.75
N ALA A 171 12.50 -25.02 26.60
CA ALA A 171 11.66 -25.33 27.74
C ALA A 171 10.22 -25.69 27.34
N GLY A 172 9.83 -25.49 26.08
CA GLY A 172 8.46 -25.72 25.63
C GLY A 172 7.45 -24.78 26.29
N VAL A 173 7.87 -23.53 26.52
CA VAL A 173 6.98 -22.47 27.05
C VAL A 173 6.20 -21.86 25.91
N GLU A 174 4.89 -21.91 26.02
CA GLU A 174 3.94 -21.25 25.12
C GLU A 174 3.19 -20.17 25.90
N MET A 175 3.12 -18.96 25.33
CA MET A 175 2.48 -17.82 25.99
C MET A 175 1.49 -17.16 25.06
N ILE A 176 0.34 -16.75 25.60
CA ILE A 176 -0.65 -15.94 24.90
C ILE A 176 -1.30 -14.96 25.87
N ALA A 177 -1.33 -13.69 25.50
CA ALA A 177 -2.22 -12.70 26.09
C ALA A 177 -3.26 -12.28 25.05
N SER A 178 -4.54 -12.43 25.36
CA SER A 178 -5.59 -12.17 24.38
C SER A 178 -6.78 -11.41 24.95
N THR A 179 -7.40 -10.60 24.09
CA THR A 179 -8.64 -9.87 24.39
C THR A 179 -9.65 -10.06 23.25
N LYS A 180 -10.91 -9.78 23.52
CA LYS A 180 -11.96 -9.73 22.49
C LYS A 180 -12.01 -8.39 21.77
N GLU A 181 -11.28 -7.40 22.27
CA GLU A 181 -11.28 -6.05 21.74
C GLU A 181 -10.24 -5.92 20.61
N PHE A 182 -10.69 -5.59 19.42
CA PHE A 182 -9.82 -5.26 18.29
C PHE A 182 -9.46 -3.77 18.30
N LEU A 183 -10.46 -2.90 18.56
CA LEU A 183 -10.30 -1.45 18.67
C LEU A 183 -10.58 -1.00 20.09
N VAL A 184 -9.69 -0.19 20.65
CA VAL A 184 -9.83 0.37 22.01
C VAL A 184 -9.68 1.89 21.97
N VAL A 185 -10.23 2.56 22.97
CA VAL A 185 -10.24 4.03 23.05
C VAL A 185 -9.43 4.45 24.29
N PRO A 186 -8.63 5.53 24.24
CA PRO A 186 -7.98 6.09 25.41
C PRO A 186 -8.98 6.29 26.56
N GLY A 187 -8.57 6.00 27.79
CA GLY A 187 -9.39 6.04 28.97
C GLY A 187 -10.35 4.84 29.19
N SER A 188 -10.44 3.91 28.22
CA SER A 188 -11.30 2.74 28.36
C SER A 188 -10.67 1.64 29.21
N GLN A 189 -11.51 0.73 29.71
CA GLN A 189 -11.08 -0.49 30.38
C GLN A 189 -11.38 -1.69 29.50
N ILE A 190 -10.41 -2.60 29.39
CA ILE A 190 -10.53 -3.85 28.66
C ILE A 190 -10.09 -5.03 29.53
N SER A 191 -10.55 -6.23 29.23
CA SER A 191 -10.12 -7.45 29.88
C SER A 191 -9.16 -8.23 28.96
N ALA A 192 -8.09 -8.75 29.54
CA ALA A 192 -7.17 -9.65 28.87
C ALA A 192 -7.07 -10.98 29.59
N GLU A 193 -7.07 -12.07 28.83
CA GLU A 193 -6.73 -13.42 29.33
C GLU A 193 -5.25 -13.67 29.07
N ILE A 194 -4.50 -14.04 30.11
CA ILE A 194 -3.09 -14.41 30.03
C ILE A 194 -2.96 -15.89 30.31
N LYS A 195 -2.38 -16.64 29.39
CA LYS A 195 -2.13 -18.08 29.51
C LYS A 195 -0.66 -18.35 29.21
N ILE A 196 0.00 -19.06 30.13
CA ILE A 196 1.38 -19.53 29.97
C ILE A 196 1.37 -21.01 30.23
N ASN A 197 1.71 -21.80 29.24
CA ASN A 197 1.73 -23.27 29.28
C ASN A 197 3.16 -23.76 29.12
N MET A 198 3.44 -24.89 29.70
CA MET A 198 4.72 -25.58 29.55
C MET A 198 4.51 -27.02 29.12
N THR A 199 5.19 -27.41 28.03
CA THR A 199 4.98 -28.73 27.39
C THR A 199 6.13 -29.70 27.59
N SER A 200 7.34 -29.22 27.92
CA SER A 200 8.52 -30.09 28.12
C SER A 200 8.67 -30.60 29.55
N SER A 201 9.72 -31.37 29.80
CA SER A 201 10.08 -31.85 31.14
C SER A 201 10.96 -30.87 31.94
N ALA A 202 11.29 -29.69 31.37
CA ALA A 202 12.05 -28.67 32.07
C ALA A 202 11.28 -28.14 33.31
N GLN A 203 12.00 -27.44 34.18
CA GLN A 203 11.39 -26.67 35.25
C GLN A 203 11.62 -25.18 34.96
N VAL A 204 10.52 -24.44 34.87
CA VAL A 204 10.50 -23.01 34.60
C VAL A 204 9.80 -22.33 35.77
N LYS A 205 10.49 -21.43 36.45
CA LYS A 205 9.87 -20.61 37.47
C LYS A 205 9.34 -19.32 36.85
N LEU A 206 8.02 -19.16 36.84
CA LEU A 206 7.32 -17.92 36.52
C LEU A 206 7.33 -17.04 37.77
N THR A 207 8.05 -15.91 37.70
CA THR A 207 8.24 -15.03 38.87
C THR A 207 7.25 -13.85 38.86
N ALA A 208 6.99 -13.24 37.71
CA ALA A 208 6.07 -12.12 37.62
C ALA A 208 5.42 -12.02 36.24
N VAL A 209 4.23 -11.44 36.20
CA VAL A 209 3.54 -10.96 35.00
C VAL A 209 3.03 -9.56 35.28
N SER A 210 3.42 -8.56 34.49
CA SER A 210 3.03 -7.17 34.74
C SER A 210 2.82 -6.39 33.45
N GLY A 211 1.97 -5.37 33.51
CA GLY A 211 1.70 -4.44 32.41
C GLY A 211 0.38 -3.69 32.60
N PHE A 212 0.33 -2.44 32.18
CA PHE A 212 -0.88 -1.61 32.15
C PHE A 212 -1.67 -1.55 33.48
N GLY A 213 -0.96 -1.46 34.59
CA GLY A 213 -1.55 -1.42 35.93
C GLY A 213 -1.87 -2.80 36.53
N PHE A 214 -1.70 -3.86 35.76
CA PHE A 214 -1.77 -5.23 36.25
C PHE A 214 -0.40 -5.70 36.76
N GLU A 215 -0.36 -6.35 37.91
CA GLU A 215 0.83 -7.03 38.42
C GLU A 215 0.39 -8.30 39.16
N ASP A 216 1.00 -9.43 38.79
CA ASP A 216 0.87 -10.70 39.53
C ASP A 216 2.28 -11.31 39.70
N LYS A 217 2.54 -11.85 40.90
CA LYS A 217 3.78 -12.51 41.28
C LYS A 217 3.51 -13.93 41.76
N PRO A 218 3.23 -14.83 40.82
CA PRO A 218 2.82 -16.20 41.15
C PRO A 218 3.92 -17.00 41.84
N GLU A 219 5.21 -16.64 41.61
CA GLU A 219 6.37 -17.38 42.12
C GLU A 219 6.23 -18.89 41.92
N LYS A 220 5.63 -19.28 40.80
CA LYS A 220 5.19 -20.65 40.51
C LYS A 220 6.22 -21.36 39.63
N THR A 221 6.66 -22.54 40.05
CA THR A 221 7.42 -23.44 39.18
C THR A 221 6.42 -24.25 38.35
N LEU A 222 6.50 -24.04 37.04
CA LEU A 222 5.73 -24.80 36.04
C LEU A 222 6.46 -26.11 35.72
N THR A 223 5.70 -27.16 35.54
CA THR A 223 6.17 -28.49 35.11
C THR A 223 5.35 -28.96 33.92
N THR A 224 5.68 -30.11 33.36
CA THR A 224 5.02 -30.66 32.15
C THR A 224 3.50 -30.61 32.24
N ASN A 225 2.86 -30.02 31.26
CA ASN A 225 1.42 -29.79 31.14
C ASN A 225 0.81 -28.93 32.26
N ASP A 226 1.65 -28.24 33.05
CA ASP A 226 1.17 -27.24 33.97
C ASP A 226 0.99 -25.89 33.24
N PHE A 227 0.06 -25.08 33.72
CA PHE A 227 -0.20 -23.78 33.17
C PHE A 227 -0.48 -22.72 34.23
N TYR A 228 -0.20 -21.49 33.83
CA TYR A 228 -0.64 -20.30 34.54
C TYR A 228 -1.79 -19.65 33.75
N TYR A 229 -2.83 -19.24 34.48
CA TYR A 229 -3.95 -18.49 33.92
C TYR A 229 -4.26 -17.30 34.82
N SER A 230 -4.45 -16.15 34.20
CA SER A 230 -4.91 -14.94 34.87
C SER A 230 -5.80 -14.10 33.98
N GLU A 231 -6.72 -13.37 34.57
CA GLU A 231 -7.48 -12.31 33.91
C GLU A 231 -6.97 -10.97 34.41
N ALA A 232 -6.52 -10.13 33.46
CA ALA A 232 -6.02 -8.80 33.72
C ALA A 232 -7.06 -7.75 33.31
N ALA A 233 -7.39 -6.85 34.21
CA ALA A 233 -8.12 -5.61 33.87
C ALA A 233 -7.08 -4.56 33.46
N ILE A 234 -7.17 -4.11 32.23
CA ILE A 234 -6.25 -3.12 31.64
C ILE A 234 -6.97 -1.79 31.54
N THR A 235 -6.35 -0.73 32.01
CA THR A 235 -6.79 0.64 31.75
C THR A 235 -5.95 1.22 30.62
N VAL A 236 -6.58 1.56 29.49
CA VAL A 236 -5.95 2.27 28.40
C VAL A 236 -5.69 3.70 28.85
N ALA A 237 -4.45 4.14 28.88
CA ALA A 237 -4.12 5.49 29.34
C ALA A 237 -4.81 6.58 28.50
N ASP A 238 -5.23 7.67 29.15
CA ASP A 238 -5.92 8.78 28.46
C ASP A 238 -5.04 9.46 27.39
N ASP A 239 -3.72 9.44 27.57
CA ASP A 239 -2.70 10.01 26.69
C ASP A 239 -2.09 8.99 25.73
N MET A 240 -2.64 7.77 25.67
CA MET A 240 -2.13 6.74 24.77
C MET A 240 -2.24 7.17 23.32
N LYS A 241 -1.13 7.09 22.60
CA LYS A 241 -1.07 7.46 21.18
C LYS A 241 -2.02 6.59 20.36
N LEU A 242 -2.72 7.22 19.42
CA LEU A 242 -3.54 6.50 18.45
C LEU A 242 -2.66 5.63 17.56
N SER A 243 -3.15 4.46 17.24
CA SER A 243 -2.47 3.53 16.35
C SER A 243 -2.59 4.00 14.90
N ASN A 244 -1.46 4.12 14.24
CA ASN A 244 -1.37 4.38 12.81
C ASN A 244 -0.02 3.84 12.34
N PRO A 245 0.13 3.36 11.10
CA PRO A 245 1.47 3.05 10.58
C PRO A 245 2.41 4.22 10.79
N TYR A 246 3.58 3.99 11.39
CA TYR A 246 4.46 5.07 11.85
C TYR A 246 4.86 6.04 10.72
N TRP A 247 4.96 5.54 9.48
CA TRP A 247 5.26 6.35 8.29
C TRP A 247 4.07 7.18 7.78
N LEU A 248 2.86 7.00 8.33
CA LEU A 248 1.65 7.76 8.02
C LEU A 248 1.24 8.75 9.13
N ASN A 249 2.05 8.89 10.19
CA ASN A 249 1.78 9.83 11.27
C ASN A 249 1.95 11.29 10.84
N ALA A 250 2.85 11.56 9.90
CA ALA A 250 3.04 12.86 9.28
C ALA A 250 2.36 12.91 7.90
N PRO A 251 1.92 14.10 7.43
CA PRO A 251 1.44 14.25 6.07
C PRO A 251 2.49 13.82 5.06
N TYR A 252 2.05 13.05 4.06
CA TYR A 252 2.90 12.69 2.93
C TYR A 252 3.07 13.89 2.01
N GLU A 253 4.32 14.24 1.72
CA GLU A 253 4.68 15.22 0.69
C GLU A 253 5.36 14.49 -0.47
N ASN A 254 6.68 14.59 -0.62
CA ASN A 254 7.42 13.83 -1.64
C ASN A 254 8.02 12.54 -1.08
N LEU A 255 8.33 12.52 0.20
CA LEU A 255 8.84 11.38 0.96
C LEU A 255 8.06 11.25 2.26
N TYR A 256 8.05 10.05 2.81
CA TYR A 256 7.52 9.84 4.16
C TYR A 256 8.44 10.52 5.17
N SER A 257 7.83 11.21 6.14
CA SER A 257 8.54 11.78 7.29
C SER A 257 8.28 10.91 8.51
N VAL A 258 9.37 10.39 9.09
CA VAL A 258 9.31 9.55 10.30
C VAL A 258 9.97 10.30 11.44
N GLU A 259 9.25 10.43 12.56
CA GLU A 259 9.75 11.11 13.74
C GLU A 259 10.73 10.20 14.51
N GLY A 260 11.97 10.59 14.61
CA GLY A 260 13.04 9.80 15.21
C GLY A 260 13.54 8.65 14.33
N TYR A 261 14.46 7.83 14.87
CA TYR A 261 15.11 6.74 14.12
C TYR A 261 14.71 5.34 14.63
N THR A 262 13.97 5.25 15.72
CA THR A 262 13.68 3.99 16.40
C THR A 262 12.81 3.05 15.55
N ASP A 263 11.87 3.61 14.80
CA ASP A 263 10.93 2.84 13.98
C ASP A 263 11.35 2.75 12.51
N LEU A 264 12.33 3.56 12.11
CA LEU A 264 12.77 3.63 10.72
C LEU A 264 13.27 2.27 10.23
N GLY A 265 12.64 1.76 9.18
CA GLY A 265 12.99 0.47 8.56
C GLY A 265 12.32 -0.75 9.19
N LYS A 266 11.52 -0.59 10.25
CA LYS A 266 10.66 -1.68 10.73
C LYS A 266 9.54 -1.98 9.74
N PRO A 267 9.14 -3.25 9.56
CA PRO A 267 8.02 -3.61 8.70
C PRO A 267 6.67 -3.14 9.27
N GLU A 268 6.56 -3.07 10.59
CA GLU A 268 5.36 -2.70 11.34
C GLU A 268 5.73 -1.94 12.60
N ASN A 269 4.75 -1.29 13.21
CA ASN A 269 4.91 -0.68 14.52
C ASN A 269 5.15 -1.76 15.59
N ASP A 270 5.84 -1.39 16.66
CA ASP A 270 5.83 -2.21 17.86
C ASP A 270 4.39 -2.31 18.42
N PRO A 271 4.02 -3.46 19.05
CA PRO A 271 2.71 -3.61 19.67
C PRO A 271 2.40 -2.49 20.66
N SER A 272 1.17 -1.95 20.60
CA SER A 272 0.72 -0.92 21.54
C SER A 272 0.56 -1.47 22.96
N PHE A 273 0.28 -2.77 23.07
CA PHE A 273 0.03 -3.44 24.34
C PHE A 273 0.89 -4.69 24.49
N TYR A 274 1.62 -4.79 25.59
CA TYR A 274 2.37 -5.99 25.94
C TYR A 274 2.48 -6.15 27.45
N PHE A 275 2.62 -7.39 27.90
CA PHE A 275 2.97 -7.73 29.27
C PHE A 275 4.44 -8.10 29.36
N ASP A 276 5.08 -7.70 30.44
CA ASP A 276 6.39 -8.18 30.83
C ASP A 276 6.21 -9.47 31.64
N VAL A 277 6.76 -10.57 31.15
CA VAL A 277 6.71 -11.89 31.77
C VAL A 277 8.10 -12.27 32.23
N SER A 278 8.30 -12.40 33.53
CA SER A 278 9.60 -12.67 34.15
C SER A 278 9.75 -14.13 34.54
N PHE A 279 10.89 -14.69 34.17
CA PHE A 279 11.25 -16.08 34.40
C PHE A 279 12.54 -16.23 35.19
N ASP A 280 12.66 -17.34 35.92
CA ASP A 280 13.91 -17.88 36.42
C ASP A 280 14.05 -19.30 35.88
N ILE A 281 15.03 -19.54 35.02
CA ILE A 281 15.26 -20.84 34.40
C ILE A 281 16.72 -21.23 34.66
N SER A 282 16.95 -22.30 35.38
CA SER A 282 18.28 -22.78 35.81
C SER A 282 19.11 -21.68 36.50
N GLY A 283 18.46 -20.77 37.25
CA GLY A 283 19.10 -19.67 37.96
C GLY A 283 19.37 -18.43 37.13
N TYR A 284 19.05 -18.43 35.84
CA TYR A 284 19.10 -17.27 34.96
C TYR A 284 17.76 -16.54 34.94
N GLN A 285 17.77 -15.25 35.31
CA GLN A 285 16.56 -14.44 35.38
C GLN A 285 16.50 -13.48 34.20
N PHE A 286 15.36 -13.45 33.52
CA PHE A 286 15.09 -12.55 32.41
C PHE A 286 13.62 -12.24 32.26
N THR A 287 13.29 -11.23 31.47
CA THR A 287 11.93 -10.81 31.19
C THR A 287 11.70 -10.84 29.68
N SER A 288 10.63 -11.52 29.27
CA SER A 288 10.17 -11.57 27.88
C SER A 288 8.89 -10.73 27.71
N LYS A 289 8.75 -10.10 26.57
CA LYS A 289 7.54 -9.36 26.21
C LYS A 289 6.50 -10.28 25.62
N LEU A 290 5.28 -10.20 26.12
CA LEU A 290 4.12 -10.94 25.63
C LEU A 290 3.10 -9.95 25.08
N GLU A 291 2.96 -9.91 23.75
CA GLU A 291 2.00 -9.05 23.08
C GLU A 291 0.56 -9.41 23.45
N LEU A 292 -0.26 -8.37 23.67
CA LEU A 292 -1.72 -8.54 23.79
C LEU A 292 -2.34 -8.51 22.39
N VAL A 293 -2.97 -9.60 21.99
CA VAL A 293 -3.62 -9.74 20.70
C VAL A 293 -5.15 -9.80 20.82
N ASN A 294 -5.83 -9.27 19.84
CA ASN A 294 -7.24 -9.60 19.65
C ASN A 294 -7.35 -11.05 19.20
N LYS A 295 -8.25 -11.81 19.82
CA LYS A 295 -8.53 -13.21 19.47
C LYS A 295 -9.96 -13.34 19.01
N GLU A 296 -10.14 -13.75 17.77
CA GLU A 296 -11.42 -14.06 17.15
C GLU A 296 -11.46 -15.54 16.75
N VAL A 297 -12.61 -16.17 16.92
CA VAL A 297 -12.84 -17.56 16.47
C VAL A 297 -13.78 -17.51 15.28
N ASP A 298 -13.24 -17.73 14.11
CA ASP A 298 -13.98 -17.87 12.85
C ASP A 298 -14.21 -19.35 12.54
N GLN A 299 -15.46 -19.72 12.22
CA GLN A 299 -15.81 -21.13 11.99
C GLN A 299 -15.16 -21.73 10.73
N ALA A 300 -14.80 -20.90 9.75
CA ALA A 300 -14.17 -21.32 8.49
C ALA A 300 -12.64 -21.18 8.52
N LYS A 301 -12.14 -20.18 9.25
CA LYS A 301 -10.70 -19.82 9.27
C LYS A 301 -9.99 -20.24 10.57
N ALA A 302 -10.70 -20.87 11.51
CA ALA A 302 -10.22 -21.25 12.84
C ALA A 302 -9.99 -20.03 13.76
N VAL A 303 -8.86 -19.95 14.45
CA VAL A 303 -8.55 -18.85 15.37
C VAL A 303 -7.71 -17.81 14.64
N LEU A 304 -8.20 -16.58 14.65
CA LEU A 304 -7.52 -15.42 14.08
C LEU A 304 -6.95 -14.56 15.21
N TYR A 305 -5.72 -14.12 15.05
CA TYR A 305 -5.06 -13.19 15.95
C TYR A 305 -4.72 -11.92 15.19
N SER A 306 -5.03 -10.77 15.78
CA SER A 306 -4.74 -9.45 15.24
C SER A 306 -4.18 -8.54 16.32
N PRO A 307 -3.37 -7.53 15.99
CA PRO A 307 -2.98 -6.50 16.95
C PRO A 307 -4.19 -5.80 17.56
N VAL A 308 -4.03 -5.25 18.76
CA VAL A 308 -5.04 -4.36 19.39
C VAL A 308 -4.67 -2.92 19.05
N TYR A 309 -5.60 -2.19 18.43
CA TYR A 309 -5.38 -0.83 17.98
C TYR A 309 -6.09 0.21 18.83
N VAL A 310 -5.39 1.31 19.12
CA VAL A 310 -5.94 2.47 19.82
C VAL A 310 -6.51 3.45 18.80
N VAL A 311 -7.80 3.77 18.92
CA VAL A 311 -8.52 4.64 17.99
C VAL A 311 -9.26 5.76 18.73
N PRO A 312 -9.65 6.86 18.07
CA PRO A 312 -10.51 7.88 18.67
C PRO A 312 -11.86 7.29 19.11
N GLU A 313 -12.52 7.94 20.06
CA GLU A 313 -13.86 7.54 20.53
C GLU A 313 -14.94 7.58 19.43
N ILE A 314 -14.72 8.39 18.39
CA ILE A 314 -15.56 8.48 17.19
C ILE A 314 -14.68 8.70 15.98
N THR A 315 -15.00 8.01 14.90
CA THR A 315 -14.43 8.25 13.58
C THR A 315 -15.54 8.59 12.60
N ALA A 316 -15.20 9.37 11.57
CA ALA A 316 -16.10 9.60 10.45
C ALA A 316 -15.30 9.71 9.16
N GLY A 317 -15.85 9.25 8.06
CA GLY A 317 -15.21 9.29 6.74
C GLY A 317 -16.20 9.67 5.65
N PHE A 318 -15.69 10.36 4.64
CA PHE A 318 -16.43 10.61 3.39
C PHE A 318 -16.30 9.39 2.48
N ASP A 319 -17.35 9.09 1.70
CA ASP A 319 -17.31 8.03 0.68
C ASP A 319 -16.42 8.40 -0.51
N GLU A 320 -16.19 9.69 -0.72
CA GLU A 320 -15.39 10.24 -1.82
C GLU A 320 -14.14 10.95 -1.29
N LYS A 321 -13.03 10.87 -2.04
CA LYS A 321 -11.79 11.61 -1.74
C LYS A 321 -11.79 13.01 -2.34
N THR A 322 -12.51 13.19 -3.45
CA THR A 322 -12.59 14.44 -4.19
C THR A 322 -14.00 14.64 -4.71
N ILE A 323 -14.53 15.81 -4.50
CA ILE A 323 -15.83 16.28 -5.01
C ILE A 323 -15.55 17.35 -6.05
N VAL A 324 -15.98 17.12 -7.27
CA VAL A 324 -15.95 18.14 -8.32
C VAL A 324 -17.38 18.63 -8.54
N ALA A 325 -17.58 19.91 -8.36
CA ALA A 325 -18.89 20.53 -8.49
C ALA A 325 -18.89 21.55 -9.62
N SER A 326 -19.78 21.31 -10.60
CA SER A 326 -20.03 22.27 -11.67
C SER A 326 -20.70 23.52 -11.09
N LYS A 327 -20.45 24.67 -11.71
CA LYS A 327 -20.96 25.98 -11.29
C LYS A 327 -22.49 25.95 -11.15
N GLY A 328 -22.97 26.32 -9.95
CA GLY A 328 -24.41 26.38 -9.65
C GLY A 328 -25.09 25.05 -9.33
N GLN A 329 -24.37 23.94 -9.34
CA GLN A 329 -24.91 22.62 -9.00
C GLN A 329 -24.62 22.25 -7.55
N SER A 330 -25.66 21.79 -6.84
CA SER A 330 -25.51 21.17 -5.51
C SER A 330 -25.07 19.73 -5.64
N LYS A 331 -24.29 19.27 -4.66
CA LYS A 331 -23.85 17.85 -4.55
C LYS A 331 -24.27 17.27 -3.21
N LYS A 332 -24.80 16.06 -3.26
CA LYS A 332 -25.05 15.27 -2.07
C LYS A 332 -23.78 14.50 -1.72
N ILE A 333 -23.29 14.64 -0.50
CA ILE A 333 -22.13 13.92 0.04
C ILE A 333 -22.58 13.01 1.17
N SER A 334 -22.00 11.83 1.23
CA SER A 334 -22.27 10.83 2.26
C SER A 334 -21.11 10.75 3.24
N VAL A 335 -21.46 10.59 4.51
CA VAL A 335 -20.51 10.43 5.61
C VAL A 335 -20.91 9.22 6.43
N LYS A 336 -19.97 8.33 6.69
CA LYS A 336 -20.12 7.21 7.61
C LYS A 336 -19.46 7.58 8.94
N ALA A 337 -20.22 7.73 10.01
CA ALA A 337 -19.73 7.97 11.36
C ALA A 337 -19.88 6.72 12.23
N GLN A 338 -18.87 6.40 13.04
CA GLN A 338 -18.86 5.22 13.92
C GLN A 338 -18.36 5.57 15.32
N SER A 339 -19.08 5.14 16.35
CA SER A 339 -18.62 5.22 17.73
C SER A 339 -17.76 4.00 18.09
N HIS A 340 -16.60 4.24 18.71
CA HIS A 340 -15.69 3.21 19.23
C HIS A 340 -15.75 3.13 20.76
N SER A 341 -16.42 4.11 21.39
CA SER A 341 -16.79 4.08 22.81
C SER A 341 -18.21 3.50 22.99
N GLY A 342 -18.73 3.48 24.19
CA GLY A 342 -20.13 3.15 24.47
C GLY A 342 -21.11 4.22 23.98
N ALA A 343 -22.01 4.67 24.87
CA ALA A 343 -22.92 5.76 24.56
C ALA A 343 -22.16 7.08 24.36
N LEU A 344 -22.40 7.75 23.22
CA LEU A 344 -21.75 8.99 22.86
C LEU A 344 -22.76 9.94 22.20
N LYS A 345 -22.87 11.17 22.73
CA LYS A 345 -23.76 12.21 22.20
C LYS A 345 -23.00 13.46 21.85
N GLY A 346 -23.41 14.10 20.78
CA GLY A 346 -22.83 15.35 20.33
C GLY A 346 -23.37 15.78 18.97
N THR A 347 -22.71 16.76 18.38
CA THR A 347 -23.12 17.36 17.11
C THR A 347 -21.98 17.28 16.11
N LEU A 348 -22.25 16.69 14.95
CA LEU A 348 -21.31 16.63 13.84
C LEU A 348 -21.51 17.86 12.94
N LYS A 349 -20.41 18.58 12.66
CA LYS A 349 -20.40 19.82 11.87
C LYS A 349 -19.41 19.68 10.70
N PRO A 350 -19.86 19.88 9.45
CA PRO A 350 -18.94 20.02 8.33
C PRO A 350 -18.28 21.41 8.36
N THR A 351 -16.97 21.46 8.11
CA THR A 351 -16.24 22.73 7.92
C THR A 351 -15.98 22.93 6.44
N ALA A 352 -16.70 23.88 5.82
CA ALA A 352 -16.57 24.13 4.38
C ALA A 352 -15.63 25.31 4.10
N PRO A 353 -14.88 25.29 2.97
CA PRO A 353 -14.07 26.42 2.56
C PRO A 353 -14.94 27.61 2.11
N LYS A 354 -14.31 28.77 1.97
CA LYS A 354 -15.01 30.01 1.57
C LYS A 354 -15.78 29.82 0.26
N GLY A 355 -17.02 30.27 0.24
CA GLY A 355 -17.89 30.18 -0.94
C GLY A 355 -18.65 28.87 -1.09
N TRP A 356 -18.67 28.05 -0.05
CA TRP A 356 -19.45 26.81 -0.02
C TRP A 356 -20.42 26.79 1.16
N LYS A 357 -21.58 26.18 0.95
CA LYS A 357 -22.59 25.96 1.99
C LYS A 357 -22.90 24.49 2.13
N CYS A 358 -22.97 24.01 3.38
CA CYS A 358 -23.42 22.65 3.71
C CYS A 358 -24.80 22.72 4.37
N VAL A 359 -25.70 21.87 3.91
CA VAL A 359 -27.06 21.74 4.45
C VAL A 359 -27.36 20.27 4.76
N PRO A 360 -27.73 19.91 5.99
CA PRO A 360 -27.76 20.79 7.17
C PRO A 360 -26.35 21.24 7.58
N SER A 361 -26.25 22.36 8.30
CA SER A 361 -24.97 22.87 8.84
C SER A 361 -24.45 22.06 10.00
N GLU A 362 -25.29 21.24 10.62
CA GLU A 362 -24.96 20.34 11.73
C GLU A 362 -25.95 19.19 11.83
N ILE A 363 -25.50 18.06 12.38
CA ILE A 363 -26.33 16.87 12.62
C ILE A 363 -26.08 16.38 14.05
N ASN A 364 -27.15 16.27 14.85
CA ASN A 364 -27.08 15.68 16.18
C ASN A 364 -26.90 14.16 16.08
N LEU A 365 -25.92 13.64 16.79
CA LEU A 365 -25.61 12.22 16.89
C LEU A 365 -25.88 11.72 18.30
N ASP A 366 -26.52 10.58 18.41
CA ASP A 366 -26.77 9.83 19.64
C ASP A 366 -26.43 8.36 19.39
N PHE A 367 -25.23 7.95 19.79
CA PHE A 367 -24.79 6.57 19.76
C PHE A 367 -25.12 5.90 21.08
N THR A 368 -25.63 4.68 21.04
CA THR A 368 -26.06 3.92 22.20
C THR A 368 -25.11 2.79 22.57
N ALA A 369 -24.30 2.34 21.61
CA ALA A 369 -23.41 1.22 21.78
C ALA A 369 -22.09 1.41 21.04
N LYS A 370 -21.04 0.73 21.52
CA LYS A 370 -19.76 0.58 20.84
C LYS A 370 -19.97 -0.12 19.49
N GLY A 371 -19.30 0.39 18.45
CA GLY A 371 -19.40 -0.13 17.08
C GLY A 371 -20.62 0.36 16.31
N GLU A 372 -21.55 1.10 16.94
CA GLU A 372 -22.72 1.66 16.24
C GLU A 372 -22.28 2.61 15.13
N THR A 373 -22.84 2.41 13.94
CA THR A 373 -22.55 3.19 12.74
C THR A 373 -23.78 3.99 12.30
N LYS A 374 -23.57 5.25 11.90
CA LYS A 374 -24.61 6.11 11.31
C LYS A 374 -24.18 6.59 9.95
N LEU A 375 -25.07 6.46 8.96
CA LEU A 375 -24.90 7.03 7.64
C LEU A 375 -25.58 8.38 7.60
N LEU A 376 -24.82 9.40 7.25
CA LEU A 376 -25.23 10.80 7.24
C LEU A 376 -25.11 11.35 5.84
N SER A 377 -25.83 12.44 5.57
CA SER A 377 -25.80 13.07 4.27
C SER A 377 -25.88 14.59 4.43
N PHE A 378 -25.04 15.29 3.69
CA PHE A 378 -25.06 16.73 3.53
C PHE A 378 -25.25 17.06 2.05
N GLU A 379 -25.95 18.15 1.77
CA GLU A 379 -25.94 18.78 0.47
C GLU A 379 -24.97 19.96 0.49
N ILE A 380 -23.99 19.94 -0.42
CA ILE A 380 -23.05 21.03 -0.58
C ILE A 380 -23.37 21.80 -1.84
N SER A 381 -23.41 23.12 -1.73
CA SER A 381 -23.67 24.02 -2.84
C SER A 381 -22.63 25.13 -2.93
N PRO A 382 -22.16 25.47 -4.16
CA PRO A 382 -21.28 26.61 -4.35
C PRO A 382 -22.06 27.93 -4.22
N ASP A 383 -21.42 28.93 -3.63
CA ASP A 383 -21.87 30.33 -3.67
C ASP A 383 -21.34 30.99 -4.98
N VAL A 384 -21.43 32.32 -5.08
CA VAL A 384 -21.11 33.07 -6.31
C VAL A 384 -19.67 32.85 -6.82
N ASN A 385 -18.69 32.76 -5.89
CA ASN A 385 -17.27 32.51 -6.23
C ASN A 385 -16.69 31.48 -5.25
N PRO A 386 -16.95 30.20 -5.44
CA PRO A 386 -16.42 29.15 -4.58
C PRO A 386 -14.91 28.99 -4.79
N SER A 387 -14.16 28.86 -3.69
CA SER A 387 -12.74 28.50 -3.76
C SER A 387 -12.55 26.99 -3.74
N GLN A 388 -11.51 26.51 -4.39
CA GLN A 388 -11.01 25.16 -4.14
C GLN A 388 -10.55 25.06 -2.68
N GLY A 389 -10.78 23.90 -2.05
CA GLY A 389 -10.37 23.67 -0.67
C GLY A 389 -10.75 22.29 -0.16
N GLU A 390 -10.84 22.14 1.14
CA GLU A 390 -11.22 20.90 1.81
C GLU A 390 -12.44 21.11 2.70
N ILE A 391 -13.32 20.13 2.71
CA ILE A 391 -14.38 20.01 3.71
C ILE A 391 -13.88 19.04 4.76
N GLY A 392 -13.79 19.48 6.01
CA GLY A 392 -13.49 18.67 7.17
C GLY A 392 -14.73 18.32 7.98
N LEU A 393 -14.58 17.47 8.97
CA LEU A 393 -15.61 17.13 9.94
C LEU A 393 -15.11 17.38 11.36
N VAL A 394 -15.94 18.04 12.15
CA VAL A 394 -15.72 18.29 13.58
C VAL A 394 -16.88 17.69 14.36
N PHE A 395 -16.58 17.07 15.49
CA PHE A 395 -17.58 16.59 16.43
C PHE A 395 -17.50 17.40 17.72
N GLU A 396 -18.57 18.10 18.05
CA GLU A 396 -18.73 18.83 19.30
C GLU A 396 -19.45 17.93 20.32
N LYS A 397 -18.78 17.64 21.42
CA LYS A 397 -19.34 16.86 22.53
C LYS A 397 -20.34 17.66 23.33
N SER A 398 -21.12 16.99 24.19
CA SER A 398 -22.10 17.62 25.08
C SER A 398 -21.49 18.59 26.10
N ASP A 399 -20.19 18.49 26.38
CA ASP A 399 -19.45 19.41 27.26
C ASP A 399 -18.89 20.64 26.52
N GLY A 400 -19.11 20.73 25.21
CA GLY A 400 -18.63 21.79 24.34
C GLY A 400 -17.20 21.61 23.83
N SER A 401 -16.53 20.48 24.14
CA SER A 401 -15.23 20.17 23.55
C SER A 401 -15.38 19.71 22.11
N GLU A 402 -14.44 20.12 21.25
CA GLU A 402 -14.44 19.77 19.83
C GLU A 402 -13.33 18.78 19.48
N ILE A 403 -13.64 17.84 18.61
CA ILE A 403 -12.71 16.84 18.05
C ILE A 403 -12.71 16.97 16.55
N ASN A 404 -11.53 17.20 15.97
CA ASN A 404 -11.34 17.02 14.53
C ASN A 404 -11.39 15.53 14.22
N LEU A 405 -12.37 15.13 13.41
CA LEU A 405 -12.59 13.71 13.14
C LEU A 405 -11.52 13.13 12.21
N GLN A 406 -11.26 11.86 12.44
CA GLN A 406 -10.43 11.04 11.57
C GLN A 406 -11.30 9.99 10.87
N ASN A 407 -10.90 9.62 9.68
CA ASN A 407 -11.42 8.48 8.95
C ASN A 407 -10.63 7.24 9.36
N LEU A 408 -11.31 6.17 9.73
CA LEU A 408 -10.73 4.86 9.99
C LEU A 408 -10.95 3.97 8.78
N ARG A 409 -9.86 3.52 8.20
CA ARG A 409 -9.85 2.53 7.13
C ARG A 409 -9.29 1.21 7.65
N LEU A 410 -10.01 0.12 7.41
CA LEU A 410 -9.53 -1.23 7.63
C LEU A 410 -8.90 -1.76 6.34
N ILE A 411 -7.75 -2.39 6.47
CA ILE A 411 -7.03 -3.07 5.38
C ILE A 411 -7.06 -4.56 5.70
N GLU A 412 -7.96 -5.27 5.02
CA GLU A 412 -8.28 -6.67 5.31
C GLU A 412 -7.98 -7.53 4.08
N TYR A 413 -7.03 -8.45 4.24
CA TYR A 413 -6.68 -9.46 3.24
C TYR A 413 -6.44 -10.80 3.94
N ASP A 414 -6.82 -11.90 3.30
CA ASP A 414 -6.72 -13.25 3.90
C ASP A 414 -5.30 -13.70 4.27
N HIS A 415 -4.28 -13.04 3.75
CA HIS A 415 -2.87 -13.40 3.93
C HIS A 415 -2.10 -12.50 4.90
N ILE A 416 -2.75 -11.51 5.49
CA ILE A 416 -2.16 -10.63 6.51
C ILE A 416 -3.16 -10.41 7.67
N PRO A 417 -2.69 -10.11 8.88
CA PRO A 417 -3.55 -9.58 9.93
C PRO A 417 -4.20 -8.26 9.48
N THR A 418 -5.43 -8.02 9.93
CA THR A 418 -6.12 -6.76 9.65
C THR A 418 -5.30 -5.58 10.14
N GLN A 419 -5.04 -4.61 9.27
CA GLN A 419 -4.33 -3.36 9.56
C GLN A 419 -5.32 -2.19 9.61
N ILE A 420 -4.95 -1.12 10.30
CA ILE A 420 -5.73 0.12 10.31
C ILE A 420 -4.93 1.29 9.74
N GLU A 421 -5.65 2.25 9.16
CA GLU A 421 -5.14 3.55 8.75
C GLU A 421 -6.07 4.63 9.29
N LEU A 422 -5.52 5.56 10.05
CA LEU A 422 -6.19 6.76 10.50
C LEU A 422 -5.71 7.96 9.67
N SER A 423 -6.64 8.64 9.02
CA SER A 423 -6.35 9.85 8.24
C SER A 423 -7.32 10.96 8.61
N PRO A 424 -6.96 12.25 8.43
CA PRO A 424 -7.91 13.34 8.67
C PRO A 424 -9.21 13.11 7.88
N SER A 425 -10.37 13.31 8.52
CA SER A 425 -11.67 13.22 7.86
C SER A 425 -11.90 14.45 6.99
N LYS A 426 -11.36 14.41 5.78
CA LYS A 426 -11.39 15.51 4.82
C LYS A 426 -11.71 15.02 3.43
N VAL A 427 -12.40 15.84 2.65
CA VAL A 427 -12.64 15.63 1.23
C VAL A 427 -12.26 16.90 0.47
N LYS A 428 -11.48 16.76 -0.59
CA LYS A 428 -11.15 17.86 -1.49
C LYS A 428 -12.40 18.29 -2.25
N ILE A 429 -12.67 19.61 -2.32
CA ILE A 429 -13.74 20.16 -3.15
C ILE A 429 -13.17 21.12 -4.18
N VAL A 430 -13.58 20.92 -5.44
CA VAL A 430 -13.07 21.64 -6.59
C VAL A 430 -14.24 22.18 -7.40
N PRO A 431 -14.37 23.51 -7.53
CA PRO A 431 -15.33 24.10 -8.46
C PRO A 431 -14.78 23.96 -9.88
N VAL A 432 -15.64 23.54 -10.81
CA VAL A 432 -15.28 23.50 -12.24
C VAL A 432 -16.32 24.24 -13.07
N ASP A 433 -15.84 25.06 -13.98
CA ASP A 433 -16.68 25.65 -15.03
C ASP A 433 -16.60 24.73 -16.25
N LEU A 434 -17.63 23.90 -16.44
CA LEU A 434 -17.64 22.79 -17.40
C LEU A 434 -18.86 22.87 -18.31
N ALA A 435 -18.61 23.06 -19.58
CA ALA A 435 -19.63 22.90 -20.62
C ALA A 435 -19.57 21.50 -21.23
N PHE A 436 -20.72 20.85 -21.42
CA PHE A 436 -20.83 19.47 -21.89
C PHE A 436 -20.95 19.34 -23.42
N GLY A 437 -21.17 20.42 -24.15
CA GLY A 437 -21.28 20.43 -25.62
C GLY A 437 -22.39 19.56 -26.18
N GLY A 438 -23.49 19.41 -25.44
CA GLY A 438 -24.64 18.58 -25.86
C GLY A 438 -24.48 17.09 -25.59
N VAL A 439 -23.41 16.64 -24.93
CA VAL A 439 -23.24 15.25 -24.47
C VAL A 439 -23.96 15.09 -23.13
N ALA A 440 -24.93 14.18 -23.08
CA ALA A 440 -25.66 13.84 -21.85
C ALA A 440 -25.40 12.40 -21.40
N LYS A 441 -25.44 11.45 -22.33
CA LYS A 441 -25.34 10.01 -22.05
C LYS A 441 -24.07 9.38 -22.61
N ILE A 442 -23.29 8.76 -21.74
CA ILE A 442 -22.01 8.11 -22.06
C ILE A 442 -22.13 6.61 -21.85
N GLY A 443 -21.80 5.83 -22.88
CA GLY A 443 -21.53 4.40 -22.74
C GLY A 443 -20.11 4.16 -22.25
N TYR A 444 -19.92 3.42 -21.16
CA TYR A 444 -18.60 3.16 -20.60
C TYR A 444 -18.26 1.67 -20.62
N ILE A 445 -17.21 1.30 -21.33
CA ILE A 445 -16.65 -0.05 -21.37
C ILE A 445 -15.56 -0.15 -20.32
N GLU A 446 -15.83 -0.86 -19.22
CA GLU A 446 -14.90 -0.93 -18.09
C GLU A 446 -13.60 -1.64 -18.45
N GLY A 447 -12.49 -1.05 -17.95
CA GLY A 447 -11.18 -1.65 -17.84
C GLY A 447 -10.84 -1.96 -16.38
N PRO A 448 -9.69 -2.59 -16.10
CA PRO A 448 -9.32 -2.96 -14.75
C PRO A 448 -8.89 -1.75 -13.90
N GLY A 449 -9.64 -1.49 -12.82
CA GLY A 449 -9.21 -0.59 -11.75
C GLY A 449 -9.30 0.90 -12.04
N ASP A 450 -10.17 1.33 -12.97
CA ASP A 450 -10.39 2.76 -13.21
C ASP A 450 -11.70 3.25 -12.58
N GLU A 451 -11.70 4.49 -12.16
CA GLU A 451 -12.84 5.18 -11.56
C GLU A 451 -13.39 6.31 -12.47
N VAL A 452 -12.94 6.41 -13.71
CA VAL A 452 -13.30 7.52 -14.63
C VAL A 452 -14.82 7.62 -14.80
N ALA A 453 -15.52 6.49 -14.94
CA ALA A 453 -17.00 6.46 -15.01
C ALA A 453 -17.66 7.11 -13.78
N LYS A 454 -17.14 6.86 -12.58
CA LYS A 454 -17.63 7.45 -11.31
C LYS A 454 -17.48 8.96 -11.32
N TYR A 455 -16.32 9.48 -11.74
CA TYR A 455 -16.04 10.90 -11.75
C TYR A 455 -16.81 11.64 -12.86
N LEU A 456 -17.07 11.00 -14.02
CA LEU A 456 -17.96 11.52 -15.06
C LEU A 456 -19.39 11.64 -14.54
N LYS A 457 -19.92 10.62 -13.85
CA LYS A 457 -21.21 10.71 -13.14
C LYS A 457 -21.19 11.85 -12.12
N GLY A 458 -20.07 11.98 -11.41
CA GLY A 458 -19.87 13.00 -10.39
C GLY A 458 -20.01 14.42 -10.92
N VAL A 459 -19.65 14.74 -12.14
CA VAL A 459 -19.81 16.08 -12.72
C VAL A 459 -21.13 16.28 -13.47
N GLY A 460 -21.93 15.24 -13.66
CA GLY A 460 -23.30 15.38 -14.16
C GLY A 460 -23.64 14.63 -15.44
N TYR A 461 -22.73 13.83 -16.00
CA TYR A 461 -23.07 12.93 -17.10
C TYR A 461 -23.91 11.76 -16.65
N GLU A 462 -24.85 11.31 -17.49
CA GLU A 462 -25.45 10.00 -17.37
C GLU A 462 -24.44 8.97 -17.93
N VAL A 463 -23.92 8.10 -17.08
CA VAL A 463 -22.94 7.09 -17.51
C VAL A 463 -23.51 5.70 -17.28
N GLU A 464 -23.62 4.94 -18.36
CA GLU A 464 -24.08 3.56 -18.36
C GLU A 464 -22.90 2.62 -18.65
N ILE A 465 -22.73 1.59 -17.82
CA ILE A 465 -21.72 0.57 -18.06
C ILE A 465 -22.21 -0.37 -19.15
N ILE A 466 -21.45 -0.44 -20.26
CA ILE A 466 -21.74 -1.34 -21.37
C ILE A 466 -21.34 -2.77 -20.97
N THR A 467 -22.32 -3.63 -20.80
CA THR A 467 -22.13 -5.04 -20.44
C THR A 467 -21.61 -5.84 -21.65
N GLU A 468 -21.13 -7.07 -21.39
CA GLU A 468 -20.70 -7.99 -22.44
C GLU A 468 -21.84 -8.29 -23.45
N ASP A 469 -23.05 -8.51 -22.96
CA ASP A 469 -24.24 -8.74 -23.82
C ASP A 469 -24.56 -7.52 -24.71
N ALA A 470 -24.40 -6.30 -24.16
CA ALA A 470 -24.60 -5.07 -24.92
C ALA A 470 -23.51 -4.86 -25.98
N LEU A 471 -22.26 -5.23 -25.69
CA LEU A 471 -21.17 -5.24 -26.68
C LEU A 471 -21.42 -6.21 -27.82
N VAL A 472 -21.93 -7.41 -27.51
CA VAL A 472 -22.28 -8.42 -28.52
C VAL A 472 -23.46 -7.98 -29.37
N SER A 473 -24.45 -7.27 -28.79
CA SER A 473 -25.59 -6.76 -29.55
C SER A 473 -25.21 -5.67 -30.55
N GLY A 474 -24.18 -4.88 -30.24
CA GLY A 474 -23.69 -3.82 -31.10
C GLY A 474 -24.61 -2.61 -31.25
N ASP A 475 -25.62 -2.48 -30.38
CA ASP A 475 -26.56 -1.35 -30.40
C ASP A 475 -26.04 -0.22 -29.50
N PHE A 476 -25.41 0.80 -30.11
CA PHE A 476 -24.79 1.91 -29.43
C PHE A 476 -25.46 3.26 -29.72
N ASP A 477 -26.52 3.31 -30.51
CA ASP A 477 -27.15 4.54 -30.97
C ASP A 477 -27.73 5.41 -29.84
N SER A 478 -27.92 4.84 -28.66
CA SER A 478 -28.43 5.56 -27.49
C SER A 478 -27.39 6.39 -26.75
N TYR A 479 -26.09 6.28 -27.10
CA TYR A 479 -25.01 6.99 -26.44
C TYR A 479 -24.52 8.17 -27.29
N ASP A 480 -24.32 9.32 -26.66
CA ASP A 480 -23.71 10.50 -27.30
C ASP A 480 -22.20 10.31 -27.48
N ALA A 481 -21.56 9.58 -26.57
CA ALA A 481 -20.15 9.20 -26.66
C ALA A 481 -19.92 7.83 -26.00
N ILE A 482 -18.91 7.09 -26.46
CA ILE A 482 -18.46 5.83 -25.86
C ILE A 482 -17.02 6.01 -25.38
N VAL A 483 -16.77 5.56 -24.13
CA VAL A 483 -15.44 5.56 -23.52
C VAL A 483 -15.01 4.14 -23.21
N THR A 484 -13.87 3.72 -23.73
CA THR A 484 -13.21 2.48 -23.34
C THR A 484 -12.20 2.79 -22.25
N GLY A 485 -12.38 2.18 -21.08
CA GLY A 485 -11.58 2.36 -19.89
C GLY A 485 -10.14 1.87 -20.06
N ILE A 486 -9.28 2.29 -19.12
CA ILE A 486 -7.85 1.95 -19.16
C ILE A 486 -7.64 0.44 -19.23
N ARG A 487 -6.68 0.00 -20.08
CA ARG A 487 -6.26 -1.39 -20.21
C ARG A 487 -7.40 -2.38 -20.56
N ALA A 488 -8.53 -1.90 -21.04
CA ALA A 488 -9.65 -2.77 -21.43
C ALA A 488 -9.20 -3.78 -22.52
N PHE A 489 -8.46 -3.32 -23.55
CA PHE A 489 -7.92 -4.20 -24.59
C PHE A 489 -6.83 -5.18 -24.11
N ASN A 490 -6.27 -4.99 -22.93
CA ASN A 490 -5.35 -5.95 -22.33
C ASN A 490 -6.08 -7.07 -21.56
N ARG A 491 -7.39 -6.93 -21.29
CA ARG A 491 -8.12 -7.83 -20.39
C ARG A 491 -9.36 -8.44 -21.02
N ARG A 492 -10.01 -7.75 -21.96
CA ARG A 492 -11.30 -8.11 -22.56
C ARG A 492 -11.11 -8.66 -23.97
N GLU A 493 -11.56 -9.88 -24.18
CA GLU A 493 -11.56 -10.54 -25.51
C GLU A 493 -12.81 -10.18 -26.32
N ASP A 494 -13.91 -9.80 -25.67
CA ASP A 494 -15.16 -9.39 -26.28
C ASP A 494 -15.04 -8.10 -27.13
N LEU A 495 -14.06 -7.24 -26.86
CA LEU A 495 -13.77 -6.08 -27.67
C LEU A 495 -13.34 -6.43 -29.11
N ASP A 496 -12.78 -7.61 -29.35
CA ASP A 496 -12.45 -8.07 -30.71
C ASP A 496 -13.70 -8.29 -31.56
N PHE A 497 -14.78 -8.79 -30.94
CA PHE A 497 -16.07 -9.02 -31.60
C PHE A 497 -16.86 -7.72 -31.77
N ALA A 498 -16.75 -6.78 -30.84
CA ALA A 498 -17.45 -5.50 -30.88
C ALA A 498 -16.81 -4.44 -31.82
N ALA A 499 -15.59 -4.68 -32.29
CA ALA A 499 -14.80 -3.68 -33.01
C ALA A 499 -15.52 -3.11 -34.26
N ASP A 500 -16.17 -3.96 -35.04
CA ASP A 500 -16.87 -3.52 -36.27
C ASP A 500 -18.08 -2.66 -35.93
N ALA A 501 -18.86 -3.02 -34.87
CA ALA A 501 -20.02 -2.25 -34.43
C ALA A 501 -19.60 -0.90 -33.80
N LEU A 502 -18.48 -0.86 -33.05
CA LEU A 502 -17.93 0.37 -32.52
C LEU A 502 -17.42 1.30 -33.64
N ASN A 503 -16.78 0.77 -34.67
CA ASN A 503 -16.38 1.55 -35.85
C ASN A 503 -17.60 2.08 -36.61
N GLN A 504 -18.66 1.27 -36.76
CA GLN A 504 -19.90 1.71 -37.39
C GLN A 504 -20.59 2.81 -36.58
N TYR A 505 -20.58 2.73 -35.23
CA TYR A 505 -21.09 3.79 -34.38
C TYR A 505 -20.35 5.13 -34.64
N VAL A 506 -19.02 5.08 -34.80
CA VAL A 506 -18.23 6.28 -35.16
C VAL A 506 -18.58 6.75 -36.57
N GLU A 507 -18.67 5.85 -37.55
CA GLU A 507 -19.00 6.20 -38.93
C GLU A 507 -20.36 6.93 -39.01
N ASN A 508 -21.33 6.54 -38.15
CA ASN A 508 -22.66 7.15 -38.04
C ASN A 508 -22.69 8.47 -37.25
N GLY A 509 -21.56 8.97 -36.77
CA GLY A 509 -21.45 10.28 -36.10
C GLY A 509 -21.13 10.23 -34.60
N GLY A 510 -20.91 9.05 -34.03
CA GLY A 510 -20.53 8.89 -32.64
C GLY A 510 -19.09 9.34 -32.33
N THR A 511 -18.83 9.59 -31.06
CA THR A 511 -17.47 9.81 -30.54
C THR A 511 -17.03 8.58 -29.74
N TRP A 512 -15.93 7.94 -30.14
CA TRP A 512 -15.34 6.82 -29.41
C TRP A 512 -13.94 7.14 -28.90
N LEU A 513 -13.80 7.22 -27.58
CA LEU A 513 -12.53 7.41 -26.87
C LEU A 513 -12.00 6.07 -26.37
N VAL A 514 -10.78 5.72 -26.76
CA VAL A 514 -10.00 4.62 -26.15
C VAL A 514 -8.92 5.23 -25.27
N GLN A 515 -8.98 4.95 -23.97
CA GLN A 515 -7.94 5.34 -23.02
C GLN A 515 -6.75 4.39 -23.11
N TYR A 516 -5.63 4.70 -22.40
CA TYR A 516 -4.38 3.97 -22.54
C TYR A 516 -4.53 2.45 -22.35
N ASN A 517 -3.76 1.72 -23.14
CA ASN A 517 -3.54 0.29 -23.02
C ASN A 517 -2.04 0.01 -23.03
N THR A 518 -1.59 -1.06 -22.37
CA THR A 518 -0.18 -1.45 -22.44
C THR A 518 0.14 -2.05 -23.80
N SER A 519 1.34 -1.80 -24.33
CA SER A 519 1.79 -2.31 -25.62
C SER A 519 2.06 -3.84 -25.66
N ARG A 520 1.83 -4.54 -24.56
CA ARG A 520 2.04 -6.00 -24.45
C ARG A 520 0.77 -6.70 -24.03
N ARG A 521 0.60 -7.94 -24.49
CA ARG A 521 -0.52 -8.83 -24.13
C ARG A 521 -1.89 -8.21 -24.42
N LEU A 522 -2.02 -7.53 -25.55
CA LEU A 522 -3.33 -7.12 -26.05
C LEU A 522 -4.16 -8.36 -26.37
N LYS A 523 -5.43 -8.35 -25.98
CA LYS A 523 -6.41 -9.40 -26.31
C LYS A 523 -7.04 -9.16 -27.67
N SER A 524 -7.11 -7.90 -28.10
CA SER A 524 -7.48 -7.47 -29.43
C SER A 524 -6.56 -6.34 -29.89
N GLU A 525 -6.19 -6.33 -31.16
CA GLU A 525 -5.44 -5.25 -31.81
C GLU A 525 -6.38 -4.30 -32.59
N LYS A 526 -7.69 -4.58 -32.64
CA LYS A 526 -8.69 -3.77 -33.36
C LYS A 526 -9.15 -2.60 -32.48
N MET A 527 -8.25 -1.68 -32.16
CA MET A 527 -8.51 -0.56 -31.26
C MET A 527 -9.09 0.68 -31.96
N GLY A 528 -9.56 0.59 -33.17
CA GLY A 528 -10.13 1.71 -33.92
C GLY A 528 -10.17 1.48 -35.41
N PRO A 529 -10.66 2.47 -36.20
CA PRO A 529 -10.85 2.32 -37.64
C PRO A 529 -9.53 2.38 -38.45
N TYR A 530 -8.46 2.93 -37.88
CA TYR A 530 -7.17 3.08 -38.56
C TYR A 530 -6.04 2.54 -37.69
N PRO A 531 -4.96 2.01 -38.30
CA PRO A 531 -3.86 1.42 -37.55
C PRO A 531 -3.03 2.47 -36.81
N PHE A 532 -2.63 2.12 -35.58
CA PHE A 532 -1.62 2.82 -34.80
C PHE A 532 -0.89 1.85 -33.87
N LYS A 533 0.30 2.21 -33.41
CA LYS A 533 1.09 1.38 -32.50
C LYS A 533 1.27 2.04 -31.16
N LEU A 534 1.03 1.24 -30.11
CA LEU A 534 1.32 1.63 -28.74
C LEU A 534 2.79 1.43 -28.43
N SER A 535 3.37 2.38 -27.75
CA SER A 535 4.74 2.33 -27.26
C SER A 535 4.79 2.20 -25.73
N ARG A 536 5.98 2.37 -25.17
CA ARG A 536 6.21 2.59 -23.72
C ARG A 536 6.51 4.06 -23.42
N GLU A 537 6.35 4.92 -24.39
CA GLU A 537 6.56 6.34 -24.22
C GLU A 537 5.57 6.89 -23.20
N ARG A 538 6.08 7.75 -22.37
CA ARG A 538 5.36 8.40 -21.28
C ARG A 538 6.00 9.76 -20.98
N VAL A 539 5.30 10.58 -20.21
CA VAL A 539 5.81 11.83 -19.66
C VAL A 539 5.50 11.81 -18.16
N THR A 540 6.55 11.69 -17.37
CA THR A 540 6.46 11.50 -15.91
C THR A 540 6.51 12.82 -15.14
N GLU A 541 7.05 13.88 -15.75
CA GLU A 541 7.07 15.22 -15.16
C GLU A 541 5.65 15.80 -15.18
N GLU A 542 5.02 15.88 -14.04
CA GLU A 542 3.63 16.35 -13.89
C GLU A 542 3.47 17.84 -14.18
N THR A 543 4.57 18.59 -14.18
CA THR A 543 4.61 20.03 -14.51
C THR A 543 5.05 20.29 -15.96
N ALA A 544 5.32 19.25 -16.76
CA ALA A 544 5.75 19.39 -18.14
C ALA A 544 4.77 20.27 -18.95
N SER A 545 5.29 21.33 -19.57
CA SER A 545 4.47 22.25 -20.36
C SER A 545 3.98 21.58 -21.65
N PRO A 546 2.67 21.65 -21.98
CA PRO A 546 2.17 21.13 -23.24
C PRO A 546 2.57 22.00 -24.44
N THR A 547 2.69 21.37 -25.60
CA THR A 547 2.78 22.03 -26.90
C THR A 547 1.54 21.66 -27.70
N PHE A 548 0.74 22.64 -28.09
CA PHE A 548 -0.41 22.42 -28.96
C PHE A 548 0.07 22.19 -30.39
N LEU A 549 0.01 20.94 -30.86
CA LEU A 549 0.48 20.55 -32.21
C LEU A 549 -0.53 20.91 -33.29
N ALA A 550 -1.81 20.95 -32.93
CA ALA A 550 -2.92 21.35 -33.78
C ALA A 550 -3.74 22.45 -33.08
N PRO A 551 -3.23 23.69 -32.96
CA PRO A 551 -3.84 24.72 -32.10
C PRO A 551 -5.25 25.14 -32.53
N GLU A 552 -5.63 24.93 -33.80
CA GLU A 552 -6.97 25.26 -34.32
C GLU A 552 -7.95 24.08 -34.24
N HIS A 553 -7.53 22.94 -33.67
CA HIS A 553 -8.39 21.76 -33.65
C HIS A 553 -9.56 21.94 -32.70
N PRO A 554 -10.80 21.59 -33.07
CA PRO A 554 -12.01 21.78 -32.23
C PRO A 554 -11.91 21.21 -30.81
N VAL A 555 -11.14 20.14 -30.61
CA VAL A 555 -10.95 19.54 -29.29
C VAL A 555 -10.31 20.49 -28.28
N LEU A 556 -9.62 21.53 -28.72
CA LEU A 556 -9.03 22.55 -27.85
C LEU A 556 -9.96 23.76 -27.60
N HIS A 557 -11.08 23.88 -28.32
CA HIS A 557 -11.94 25.06 -28.28
C HIS A 557 -13.42 24.77 -28.00
N PHE A 558 -13.89 23.53 -28.18
CA PHE A 558 -15.30 23.18 -28.06
C PHE A 558 -15.51 21.99 -27.12
N PRO A 559 -16.45 22.08 -26.18
CA PRO A 559 -17.23 23.27 -25.77
C PRO A 559 -16.48 24.21 -24.82
N ASN A 560 -15.31 23.80 -24.30
CA ASN A 560 -14.47 24.55 -23.40
C ASN A 560 -13.21 25.06 -24.13
N GLU A 561 -12.81 26.30 -23.87
CA GLU A 561 -11.54 26.80 -24.35
C GLU A 561 -10.40 26.23 -23.52
N ILE A 562 -9.51 25.44 -24.08
CA ILE A 562 -8.37 24.84 -23.40
C ILE A 562 -7.17 25.77 -23.51
N THR A 563 -6.61 26.11 -22.37
CA THR A 563 -5.46 27.01 -22.24
C THR A 563 -4.31 26.32 -21.52
N MET A 564 -3.18 26.99 -21.39
CA MET A 564 -2.04 26.46 -20.62
C MET A 564 -2.37 26.24 -19.14
N GLU A 565 -3.29 27.06 -18.58
CA GLU A 565 -3.74 26.96 -17.18
C GLU A 565 -4.51 25.66 -16.89
N ASP A 566 -5.12 25.03 -17.92
CA ASP A 566 -5.79 23.74 -17.77
C ASP A 566 -4.82 22.58 -17.49
N PHE A 567 -3.53 22.82 -17.61
CA PHE A 567 -2.47 21.85 -17.30
C PHE A 567 -1.78 22.10 -15.95
N ASP A 568 -2.24 23.07 -15.19
CA ASP A 568 -1.75 23.33 -13.84
C ASP A 568 -2.34 22.35 -12.82
N GLY A 569 -1.54 21.97 -11.83
CA GLY A 569 -1.97 21.11 -10.72
C GLY A 569 -2.29 19.66 -11.10
N TRP A 570 -1.80 19.20 -12.24
CA TRP A 570 -1.84 17.78 -12.60
C TRP A 570 -1.03 16.97 -11.62
N VAL A 571 -1.40 15.70 -11.48
CA VAL A 571 -0.84 14.81 -10.46
C VAL A 571 -0.12 13.62 -11.09
N GLN A 572 1.08 13.35 -10.62
CA GLN A 572 1.89 12.18 -10.87
C GLN A 572 2.50 12.08 -12.28
N GLU A 573 1.78 12.26 -13.36
CA GLU A 573 2.29 12.16 -14.74
C GLU A 573 1.33 12.75 -15.74
N ARG A 574 1.83 13.19 -16.89
CA ARG A 574 0.98 13.66 -18.01
C ARG A 574 0.28 12.51 -18.72
N GLY A 575 0.98 11.40 -18.88
CA GLY A 575 0.41 10.23 -19.54
C GLY A 575 1.44 9.14 -19.81
N LEU A 576 0.95 8.00 -20.32
CA LEU A 576 1.72 6.78 -20.52
C LEU A 576 1.20 5.96 -21.69
N TYR A 577 2.06 5.10 -22.22
CA TYR A 577 1.78 4.25 -23.37
C TYR A 577 1.29 5.03 -24.59
N PHE A 578 1.97 6.14 -24.90
CA PHE A 578 1.67 6.98 -26.04
C PHE A 578 1.78 6.19 -27.35
N ALA A 579 0.95 6.54 -28.33
CA ALA A 579 1.17 6.08 -29.68
C ALA A 579 2.47 6.67 -30.24
N ASN A 580 3.27 5.88 -30.96
CA ASN A 580 4.51 6.37 -31.59
C ASN A 580 4.51 6.21 -33.11
N GLU A 581 3.59 5.44 -33.66
CA GLU A 581 3.32 5.31 -35.08
C GLU A 581 1.81 5.33 -35.28
N TRP A 582 1.32 6.08 -36.27
CA TRP A 582 -0.11 6.13 -36.61
C TRP A 582 -0.34 6.45 -38.09
N ASP A 583 -1.54 6.07 -38.57
CA ASP A 583 -1.99 6.36 -39.91
C ASP A 583 -2.17 7.87 -40.15
N ASN A 584 -2.06 8.31 -41.42
CA ASN A 584 -2.19 9.73 -41.81
C ASN A 584 -3.57 10.33 -41.52
N ASN A 585 -4.60 9.54 -41.24
CA ASN A 585 -5.91 10.02 -40.80
C ASN A 585 -5.88 10.59 -39.39
N PHE A 586 -4.87 10.25 -38.57
CA PHE A 586 -4.73 10.80 -37.23
C PHE A 586 -4.06 12.16 -37.21
N THR A 587 -4.60 13.06 -36.43
CA THR A 587 -4.02 14.34 -36.05
C THR A 587 -3.55 14.27 -34.60
N PRO A 588 -2.24 14.40 -34.31
CA PRO A 588 -1.75 14.56 -32.95
C PRO A 588 -2.11 15.96 -32.43
N ILE A 589 -2.60 16.05 -31.20
CA ILE A 589 -3.15 17.29 -30.65
C ILE A 589 -2.19 17.99 -29.71
N ILE A 590 -1.58 17.24 -28.79
CA ILE A 590 -0.74 17.78 -27.72
C ILE A 590 0.55 16.96 -27.63
N GLY A 591 1.68 17.67 -27.58
CA GLY A 591 2.99 17.09 -27.30
C GLY A 591 3.52 17.53 -25.95
N TRP A 592 4.27 16.63 -25.28
CA TRP A 592 4.99 16.88 -24.03
C TRP A 592 6.37 16.23 -24.06
N SER A 593 7.24 16.63 -23.15
CA SER A 593 8.51 15.96 -22.89
C SER A 593 8.89 16.04 -21.43
N ASP A 594 9.50 14.97 -20.91
CA ASP A 594 10.29 15.07 -19.69
C ASP A 594 11.56 15.94 -19.96
N PRO A 595 12.19 16.53 -18.92
CA PRO A 595 13.40 17.31 -19.09
C PRO A 595 14.48 16.54 -19.86
N GLU A 596 15.10 17.23 -20.82
CA GLU A 596 16.17 16.70 -21.69
C GLU A 596 15.73 15.55 -22.63
N GLU A 597 14.44 15.21 -22.70
CA GLU A 597 13.90 14.20 -23.61
C GLU A 597 13.24 14.83 -24.85
N PRO A 598 13.14 14.07 -25.99
CA PRO A 598 12.41 14.53 -27.17
C PRO A 598 10.90 14.59 -26.89
N SER A 599 10.21 15.49 -27.61
CA SER A 599 8.75 15.60 -27.51
C SER A 599 8.04 14.30 -27.89
N ARG A 600 7.07 13.91 -27.06
CA ARG A 600 6.16 12.77 -27.25
C ARG A 600 4.80 13.30 -27.73
N ASN A 601 4.47 13.02 -28.97
CA ASN A 601 3.33 13.65 -29.67
C ASN A 601 2.08 12.75 -29.75
N GLY A 602 2.17 11.49 -29.36
CA GLY A 602 1.10 10.51 -29.49
C GLY A 602 0.24 10.32 -28.22
N GLY A 603 0.30 11.28 -27.28
CA GLY A 603 -0.49 11.23 -26.04
C GLY A 603 -1.99 11.48 -26.27
N LEU A 604 -2.35 12.21 -27.31
CA LEU A 604 -3.72 12.43 -27.77
C LEU A 604 -3.71 12.51 -29.29
N ILE A 605 -4.26 11.49 -29.94
CA ILE A 605 -4.41 11.43 -31.40
C ILE A 605 -5.89 11.28 -31.77
N VAL A 606 -6.34 12.03 -32.74
CA VAL A 606 -7.73 12.12 -33.17
C VAL A 606 -7.85 11.79 -34.66
N ALA A 607 -8.76 10.93 -35.05
CA ALA A 607 -9.07 10.59 -36.42
C ALA A 607 -10.57 10.79 -36.74
N PRO A 608 -10.94 11.53 -37.76
CA PRO A 608 -12.29 11.53 -38.30
C PRO A 608 -12.57 10.17 -38.95
N HIS A 609 -13.78 9.62 -38.74
CA HIS A 609 -14.24 8.43 -39.43
C HIS A 609 -15.73 8.55 -39.72
N GLY A 610 -16.09 8.63 -41.00
CA GLY A 610 -17.45 8.96 -41.41
C GLY A 610 -17.88 10.33 -40.86
N GLU A 611 -19.00 10.38 -40.16
CA GLU A 611 -19.51 11.60 -39.54
C GLU A 611 -18.98 11.83 -38.11
N GLY A 612 -18.33 10.84 -37.48
CA GLY A 612 -17.84 10.88 -36.10
C GLY A 612 -16.33 11.00 -35.97
N TYR A 613 -15.86 10.69 -34.75
CA TYR A 613 -14.43 10.74 -34.41
C TYR A 613 -14.03 9.54 -33.55
N PHE A 614 -12.90 8.96 -33.91
CA PHE A 614 -12.16 8.03 -33.08
C PHE A 614 -10.98 8.74 -32.41
N ILE A 615 -10.79 8.49 -31.12
CA ILE A 615 -9.73 9.12 -30.32
C ILE A 615 -8.98 8.05 -29.53
N TYR A 616 -7.66 8.09 -29.59
CA TYR A 616 -6.80 7.40 -28.63
C TYR A 616 -6.15 8.41 -27.69
N SER A 617 -6.23 8.13 -26.38
CA SER A 617 -5.61 8.96 -25.36
C SER A 617 -4.75 8.16 -24.40
N GLY A 618 -3.46 8.45 -24.35
CA GLY A 618 -2.54 8.00 -23.31
C GLY A 618 -2.49 8.92 -22.09
N ILE A 619 -3.30 9.99 -22.09
CA ILE A 619 -3.39 10.95 -20.97
C ILE A 619 -3.91 10.27 -19.72
N SER A 620 -3.35 10.62 -18.57
CA SER A 620 -3.66 9.99 -17.27
C SER A 620 -4.98 10.46 -16.63
N PHE A 621 -6.09 10.53 -17.40
CA PHE A 621 -7.40 10.94 -16.88
C PHE A 621 -7.83 10.15 -15.65
N PHE A 622 -7.46 8.87 -15.57
CA PHE A 622 -7.75 8.00 -14.43
C PHE A 622 -7.05 8.43 -13.13
N ARG A 623 -6.06 9.34 -13.20
CA ARG A 623 -5.40 9.99 -12.06
C ARG A 623 -5.90 11.40 -11.84
N GLU A 624 -6.04 12.15 -12.95
CA GLU A 624 -6.38 13.58 -12.90
C GLU A 624 -7.83 13.81 -12.43
N LEU A 625 -8.78 12.94 -12.83
CA LEU A 625 -10.16 13.08 -12.37
C LEU A 625 -10.30 12.80 -10.87
N PRO A 626 -9.76 11.69 -10.30
CA PRO A 626 -9.69 11.51 -8.85
C PRO A 626 -8.91 12.61 -8.12
N GLY A 627 -7.86 13.16 -8.75
CA GLY A 627 -7.08 14.29 -8.25
C GLY A 627 -7.85 15.60 -8.23
N GLY A 628 -8.99 15.67 -8.92
CA GLY A 628 -9.82 16.87 -9.02
C GLY A 628 -9.14 17.97 -9.80
N VAL A 629 -8.54 17.66 -10.95
CA VAL A 629 -7.86 18.63 -11.83
C VAL A 629 -8.85 19.22 -12.81
N PRO A 630 -9.25 20.51 -12.69
CA PRO A 630 -10.33 21.11 -13.51
C PRO A 630 -10.06 21.03 -15.01
N GLY A 631 -8.82 21.28 -15.43
CA GLY A 631 -8.45 21.27 -16.85
C GLY A 631 -8.57 19.88 -17.48
N ALA A 632 -8.30 18.81 -16.72
CA ALA A 632 -8.50 17.45 -17.20
C ALA A 632 -9.99 17.14 -17.48
N TYR A 633 -10.90 17.62 -16.62
CA TYR A 633 -12.33 17.52 -16.87
C TYR A 633 -12.77 18.29 -18.12
N ARG A 634 -12.25 19.50 -18.33
CA ARG A 634 -12.56 20.35 -19.47
C ARG A 634 -12.06 19.71 -20.78
N LEU A 635 -10.80 19.21 -20.78
CA LEU A 635 -10.25 18.52 -21.93
C LEU A 635 -11.01 17.23 -22.26
N LEU A 636 -11.36 16.44 -21.25
CA LEU A 636 -12.13 15.22 -21.45
C LEU A 636 -13.54 15.52 -21.98
N ALA A 637 -14.22 16.57 -21.47
CA ALA A 637 -15.51 17.00 -21.98
C ALA A 637 -15.42 17.42 -23.47
N ASN A 638 -14.36 18.11 -23.86
CA ASN A 638 -14.12 18.47 -25.26
C ASN A 638 -13.91 17.22 -26.15
N ILE A 639 -13.15 16.25 -25.65
CA ILE A 639 -12.95 14.97 -26.34
C ILE A 639 -14.29 14.29 -26.58
N LEU A 640 -15.14 14.19 -25.54
CA LEU A 640 -16.44 13.53 -25.63
C LEU A 640 -17.43 14.24 -26.54
N ALA A 641 -17.36 15.58 -26.59
CA ALA A 641 -18.27 16.40 -27.39
C ALA A 641 -17.78 16.63 -28.83
N LEU A 642 -16.68 16.03 -29.25
CA LEU A 642 -16.00 16.39 -30.50
C LEU A 642 -16.89 16.23 -31.73
N SER A 643 -17.71 15.19 -31.82
CA SER A 643 -18.65 15.01 -32.94
C SER A 643 -19.70 16.14 -33.03
N ASN A 644 -20.08 16.72 -31.88
CA ASN A 644 -21.05 17.82 -31.82
C ASN A 644 -20.45 19.17 -32.26
N SER A 645 -19.12 19.30 -32.33
CA SER A 645 -18.45 20.53 -32.73
C SER A 645 -18.81 20.95 -34.18
N LYS A 646 -19.08 19.97 -35.06
CA LYS A 646 -19.54 20.19 -36.45
C LYS A 646 -20.87 20.93 -36.52
N ASN A 647 -21.72 20.77 -35.50
CA ASN A 647 -23.08 21.30 -35.48
C ASN A 647 -23.21 22.65 -34.74
N GLY A 648 -22.11 23.19 -34.19
CA GLY A 648 -22.06 24.50 -33.55
C GLY A 648 -22.91 24.66 -32.29
N ARG A 649 -23.35 23.54 -31.67
CA ARG A 649 -24.16 23.55 -30.43
C ARG A 649 -23.26 23.83 -29.22
N ARG A 650 -23.23 25.07 -28.76
CA ARG A 650 -22.64 25.52 -27.48
C ARG A 650 -23.75 25.62 -26.44
N GLU A 651 -24.32 24.55 -25.95
CA GLU A 651 -25.24 24.54 -24.80
C GLU A 651 -24.69 23.67 -23.66
#